data_2aad4ec2f53406d6f4b53355fa0667ba
#
_entry.id   2aad4ec2f53406d6f4b53355fa0667ba
#
_cell.length_a   1.000
_cell.length_b   1.000
_cell.length_c   1.000
_cell.angle_alpha   90.00
_cell.angle_beta   90.00
_cell.angle_gamma   90.00
#
_symmetry.space_group_name_H-M   'P 1'
#
loop_
_entity.id
_entity.type
_entity.pdbx_description
1 polymer ?
#
loop_
_entity_poly.entity_id
_entity_poly.type
_entity_poly.pdbx_seq_one_letter_code
_entity_poly.pdbx_strand_id
1 'polypeptide(L)'
;MSARAVQTPTRSAYRAAGIGILLATGLIGVIFALVIGGGAAPLLLQDPGPFVRWATPIVKLVMNIAAAAMLGSLVLALFALRSEEKSFDTALNTASAGAAVFTVTAGISGFFTFMAAFNAQLSAEREFGEQLGRFLLQLPLGQSWLITTIMGSVITVLAFAWRTWTPTLITAILAAASFLPLATQGHSGELAGHNIAVNSILLHTIGAAVWLGGLLLVVILRDRSGVGAAQLVSRYSSLAIAAFAVVAISGLARSVVSFGDISQLWTPYGTILLAKVVLLVGMGMLGAWYRTRLIPRLEDDGAARWFWMLVLCEVALMGLASGAAAALARTPPPTGEEAAFVQTPAENLTRSPLPPEFTIDRWFTAWDIDVLWLVAAGFGLFLYLAGVRRLRLRGDRWPIHRTVFWVLGMLMLLWVTGGPINAYQEYLFSVHMLGHMMLSMAIPLLLVSGAPVTLALRAIHKRDDGTRGGREWIMWAVHSPFSKVVTHPFVAAGIFILSLWAFYFTDLVRWSMFEHLGHEWMVAHFLISGYLFVLSLVGADPVPYRLPYPGRLITLIAIMAMHAFFGVAIMMQEGLMVADWFGSMGRTWGPTPIEDQYIGGGIAWSIGEIPTLILAITVAIQWSRSDTKLQKRRDRHADRTGEAELEEYNQKLAALAERDLRQAERDAR
;
A
#
# COMPACT_ATOMS: atom_id res chain seq x y z
N MET A 1 -14.63 -59.11 -21.42
CA MET A 1 -14.80 -57.64 -21.33
C MET A 1 -13.64 -57.08 -20.55
N SER A 2 -12.68 -56.49 -21.26
CA SER A 2 -11.46 -55.93 -20.67
C SER A 2 -11.81 -54.60 -20.02
N ALA A 3 -11.63 -54.47 -18.70
CA ALA A 3 -11.76 -53.24 -17.97
C ALA A 3 -10.64 -52.27 -18.44
N ARG A 4 -11.01 -51.23 -19.18
CA ARG A 4 -10.11 -50.11 -19.46
C ARG A 4 -9.67 -49.49 -18.13
N ALA A 5 -8.41 -49.71 -17.75
CA ALA A 5 -7.78 -48.99 -16.69
C ALA A 5 -7.88 -47.50 -17.01
N VAL A 6 -8.60 -46.73 -16.20
CA VAL A 6 -8.64 -45.29 -16.25
C VAL A 6 -7.21 -44.80 -15.92
N GLN A 7 -6.47 -44.46 -16.96
CA GLN A 7 -5.14 -43.88 -16.81
C GLN A 7 -5.30 -42.59 -16.02
N THR A 8 -4.75 -42.53 -14.81
CA THR A 8 -4.60 -41.29 -14.05
C THR A 8 -3.80 -40.32 -14.91
N PRO A 9 -4.32 -39.11 -15.18
CA PRO A 9 -3.65 -38.14 -16.04
C PRO A 9 -2.24 -37.84 -15.49
N THR A 10 -1.26 -37.84 -16.38
CA THR A 10 0.14 -37.58 -16.05
C THR A 10 0.29 -36.20 -15.41
N ARG A 11 1.25 -36.05 -14.51
CA ARG A 11 1.53 -34.80 -13.72
C ARG A 11 1.62 -33.52 -14.58
N SER A 12 2.04 -33.60 -15.84
CA SER A 12 2.06 -32.50 -16.80
C SER A 12 0.67 -32.10 -17.31
N ALA A 13 -0.29 -33.06 -17.35
CA ALA A 13 -1.62 -32.83 -17.90
C ALA A 13 -2.46 -31.84 -17.06
N TYR A 14 -2.37 -31.89 -15.73
CA TYR A 14 -3.10 -30.95 -14.86
C TYR A 14 -2.62 -29.49 -14.96
N ARG A 15 -1.31 -29.27 -15.18
CA ARG A 15 -0.76 -27.92 -15.38
C ARG A 15 -1.21 -27.33 -16.71
N ALA A 16 -1.08 -28.13 -17.76
CA ALA A 16 -1.53 -27.74 -19.09
C ALA A 16 -3.05 -27.48 -19.09
N ALA A 17 -3.83 -28.34 -18.40
CA ALA A 17 -5.26 -28.17 -18.24
C ALA A 17 -5.63 -26.87 -17.50
N GLY A 18 -4.97 -26.55 -16.38
CA GLY A 18 -5.23 -25.31 -15.63
C GLY A 18 -4.98 -24.04 -16.44
N ILE A 19 -3.82 -23.96 -17.10
CA ILE A 19 -3.48 -22.82 -17.97
C ILE A 19 -4.43 -22.78 -19.19
N GLY A 20 -4.69 -23.93 -19.82
CA GLY A 20 -5.60 -24.02 -20.96
C GLY A 20 -7.02 -23.59 -20.62
N ILE A 21 -7.56 -24.03 -19.48
CA ILE A 21 -8.89 -23.64 -18.98
C ILE A 21 -8.92 -22.11 -18.74
N LEU A 22 -7.91 -21.55 -18.07
CA LEU A 22 -7.83 -20.12 -17.80
C LEU A 22 -7.88 -19.28 -19.08
N LEU A 23 -7.06 -19.65 -20.07
CA LEU A 23 -7.00 -18.94 -21.36
C LEU A 23 -8.28 -19.11 -22.17
N ALA A 24 -8.82 -20.33 -22.24
CA ALA A 24 -10.05 -20.61 -22.98
C ALA A 24 -11.27 -19.88 -22.40
N THR A 25 -11.46 -19.97 -21.07
CA THR A 25 -12.57 -19.28 -20.40
C THR A 25 -12.37 -17.76 -20.41
N GLY A 26 -11.12 -17.27 -20.30
CA GLY A 26 -10.79 -15.87 -20.45
C GLY A 26 -11.16 -15.34 -21.85
N LEU A 27 -10.81 -16.06 -22.90
CA LEU A 27 -11.18 -15.71 -24.27
C LEU A 27 -12.70 -15.71 -24.49
N ILE A 28 -13.39 -16.72 -23.98
CA ILE A 28 -14.87 -16.77 -23.99
C ILE A 28 -15.43 -15.53 -23.28
N GLY A 29 -14.90 -15.19 -22.10
CA GLY A 29 -15.29 -14.00 -21.34
C GLY A 29 -15.08 -12.69 -22.11
N VAL A 30 -13.94 -12.53 -22.82
CA VAL A 30 -13.67 -11.37 -23.68
C VAL A 30 -14.69 -11.27 -24.80
N ILE A 31 -14.88 -12.35 -25.57
CA ILE A 31 -15.76 -12.35 -26.75
C ILE A 31 -17.18 -12.02 -26.32
N PHE A 32 -17.68 -12.71 -25.29
CA PHE A 32 -19.05 -12.53 -24.80
C PHE A 32 -19.29 -11.11 -24.28
N ALA A 33 -18.37 -10.59 -23.49
CA ALA A 33 -18.48 -9.24 -22.94
C ALA A 33 -18.32 -8.15 -24.00
N LEU A 34 -17.47 -8.33 -25.02
CA LEU A 34 -17.38 -7.39 -26.15
C LEU A 34 -18.63 -7.34 -26.99
N VAL A 35 -19.29 -8.49 -27.20
CA VAL A 35 -20.54 -8.57 -27.97
C VAL A 35 -21.67 -7.88 -27.19
N ILE A 36 -21.82 -8.18 -25.91
CA ILE A 36 -22.86 -7.57 -25.05
C ILE A 36 -22.59 -6.08 -24.83
N GLY A 37 -21.33 -5.72 -24.54
CA GLY A 37 -20.93 -4.34 -24.22
C GLY A 37 -20.79 -3.41 -25.42
N GLY A 38 -20.91 -3.94 -26.65
CA GLY A 38 -20.71 -3.13 -27.87
C GLY A 38 -19.26 -2.64 -28.07
N GLY A 39 -18.31 -3.06 -27.23
CA GLY A 39 -16.92 -2.58 -27.24
C GLY A 39 -16.11 -2.96 -28.49
N ALA A 40 -16.64 -3.86 -29.36
CA ALA A 40 -16.08 -4.22 -30.66
C ALA A 40 -16.79 -3.50 -31.82
N ALA A 41 -17.82 -2.68 -31.57
CA ALA A 41 -18.52 -1.94 -32.61
C ALA A 41 -17.60 -0.91 -33.29
N PRO A 42 -17.82 -0.60 -34.59
CA PRO A 42 -17.09 0.49 -35.23
C PRO A 42 -17.34 1.83 -34.55
N LEU A 43 -16.27 2.60 -34.34
CA LEU A 43 -16.40 3.95 -33.82
C LEU A 43 -16.84 4.89 -34.94
N LEU A 44 -17.70 5.87 -34.61
CA LEU A 44 -18.18 6.89 -35.57
C LEU A 44 -17.05 7.81 -36.06
N LEU A 45 -16.08 8.08 -35.19
CA LEU A 45 -14.91 8.90 -35.45
C LEU A 45 -13.67 8.13 -35.02
N GLN A 46 -12.58 8.23 -35.81
CA GLN A 46 -11.27 7.64 -35.49
C GLN A 46 -11.32 6.13 -35.22
N ASP A 47 -11.95 5.35 -36.09
CA ASP A 47 -12.00 3.89 -35.95
C ASP A 47 -10.64 3.25 -36.33
N PRO A 48 -9.94 2.58 -35.38
CA PRO A 48 -8.65 1.95 -35.62
C PRO A 48 -8.75 0.66 -36.46
N GLY A 49 -9.93 0.31 -36.91
CA GLY A 49 -10.21 -0.89 -37.68
C GLY A 49 -10.51 -2.15 -36.85
N PRO A 50 -11.10 -3.16 -37.48
CA PRO A 50 -11.59 -4.36 -36.78
C PRO A 50 -10.48 -5.13 -36.07
N PHE A 51 -9.26 -5.19 -36.66
CA PHE A 51 -8.14 -5.89 -36.04
C PHE A 51 -7.78 -5.30 -34.68
N VAL A 52 -7.57 -3.99 -34.58
CA VAL A 52 -7.20 -3.32 -33.31
C VAL A 52 -8.34 -3.41 -32.29
N ARG A 53 -9.60 -3.27 -32.72
CA ARG A 53 -10.77 -3.38 -31.84
C ARG A 53 -10.87 -4.73 -31.12
N TRP A 54 -10.58 -5.85 -31.81
CA TRP A 54 -10.63 -7.17 -31.24
C TRP A 54 -9.31 -7.60 -30.57
N ALA A 55 -8.17 -7.25 -31.15
CA ALA A 55 -6.86 -7.65 -30.62
C ALA A 55 -6.52 -6.96 -29.29
N THR A 56 -6.87 -5.68 -29.11
CA THR A 56 -6.55 -4.94 -27.89
C THR A 56 -7.07 -5.61 -26.62
N PRO A 57 -8.38 -5.97 -26.46
CA PRO A 57 -8.85 -6.63 -25.26
C PRO A 57 -8.30 -8.05 -25.09
N ILE A 58 -8.00 -8.78 -26.18
CA ILE A 58 -7.36 -10.10 -26.10
C ILE A 58 -5.93 -9.98 -25.57
N VAL A 59 -5.14 -9.02 -26.08
CA VAL A 59 -3.78 -8.74 -25.59
C VAL A 59 -3.83 -8.29 -24.11
N LYS A 60 -4.81 -7.46 -23.76
CA LYS A 60 -5.02 -7.04 -22.36
C LYS A 60 -5.37 -8.19 -21.44
N LEU A 61 -6.16 -9.16 -21.88
CA LEU A 61 -6.42 -10.40 -21.13
C LEU A 61 -5.12 -11.16 -20.86
N VAL A 62 -4.29 -11.38 -21.90
CA VAL A 62 -3.00 -12.08 -21.75
C VAL A 62 -2.06 -11.28 -20.82
N MET A 63 -2.02 -9.98 -20.96
CA MET A 63 -1.26 -9.08 -20.07
C MET A 63 -1.70 -9.22 -18.61
N ASN A 64 -2.99 -9.23 -18.34
CA ASN A 64 -3.53 -9.38 -16.97
C ASN A 64 -3.19 -10.74 -16.35
N ILE A 65 -3.30 -11.83 -17.13
CA ILE A 65 -2.92 -13.18 -16.69
C ILE A 65 -1.40 -13.25 -16.44
N ALA A 66 -0.61 -12.67 -17.31
CA ALA A 66 0.84 -12.60 -17.18
C ALA A 66 1.27 -11.78 -15.94
N ALA A 67 0.64 -10.64 -15.71
CA ALA A 67 0.81 -9.81 -14.52
C ALA A 67 0.43 -10.58 -13.24
N ALA A 68 -0.64 -11.37 -13.28
CA ALA A 68 -1.02 -12.24 -12.17
C ALA A 68 0.04 -13.33 -11.92
N ALA A 69 0.51 -14.02 -12.97
CA ALA A 69 1.57 -15.00 -12.84
C ALA A 69 2.86 -14.38 -12.28
N MET A 70 3.22 -13.16 -12.70
CA MET A 70 4.35 -12.39 -12.20
C MET A 70 4.21 -12.09 -10.70
N LEU A 71 3.23 -11.29 -10.32
CA LEU A 71 3.10 -10.79 -8.95
C LEU A 71 2.66 -11.88 -7.96
N GLY A 72 1.66 -12.68 -8.34
CA GLY A 72 1.13 -13.72 -7.45
C GLY A 72 2.15 -14.80 -7.12
N SER A 73 3.04 -15.17 -8.08
CA SER A 73 4.12 -16.12 -7.83
C SER A 73 5.17 -15.56 -6.88
N LEU A 74 5.57 -14.29 -7.03
CA LEU A 74 6.51 -13.63 -6.13
C LEU A 74 5.96 -13.55 -4.70
N VAL A 75 4.71 -13.12 -4.56
CA VAL A 75 4.07 -12.98 -3.23
C VAL A 75 3.90 -14.32 -2.54
N LEU A 76 3.43 -15.36 -3.27
CA LEU A 76 3.27 -16.69 -2.69
C LEU A 76 4.62 -17.33 -2.35
N ALA A 77 5.67 -17.11 -3.16
CA ALA A 77 7.02 -17.56 -2.85
C ALA A 77 7.52 -16.96 -1.53
N LEU A 78 7.36 -15.65 -1.34
CA LEU A 78 7.78 -14.93 -0.14
C LEU A 78 7.01 -15.34 1.12
N PHE A 79 5.76 -15.78 0.97
CA PHE A 79 4.89 -16.08 2.10
C PHE A 79 4.80 -17.57 2.44
N ALA A 80 4.98 -18.46 1.46
CA ALA A 80 4.65 -19.87 1.60
C ALA A 80 5.79 -20.85 1.35
N LEU A 81 6.86 -20.47 0.64
CA LEU A 81 7.91 -21.38 0.20
C LEU A 81 9.24 -21.14 0.94
N ARG A 82 10.14 -22.12 0.90
CA ARG A 82 11.52 -22.00 1.38
C ARG A 82 12.44 -21.60 0.22
N SER A 83 13.34 -20.63 0.44
CA SER A 83 14.26 -20.16 -0.61
C SER A 83 15.25 -21.21 -1.12
N GLU A 84 15.48 -22.28 -0.35
CA GLU A 84 16.43 -23.34 -0.67
C GLU A 84 15.80 -24.48 -1.49
N GLU A 85 14.50 -24.45 -1.71
CA GLU A 85 13.76 -25.51 -2.38
C GLU A 85 13.51 -25.22 -3.86
N LYS A 86 13.49 -26.31 -4.67
CA LYS A 86 13.11 -26.26 -6.11
C LYS A 86 11.74 -25.63 -6.36
N SER A 87 10.84 -25.66 -5.38
CA SER A 87 9.52 -25.01 -5.42
C SER A 87 9.66 -23.49 -5.49
N PHE A 88 10.60 -22.91 -4.77
CA PHE A 88 10.91 -21.48 -4.83
C PHE A 88 11.45 -21.09 -6.20
N ASP A 89 12.41 -21.86 -6.74
CA ASP A 89 12.91 -21.65 -8.10
C ASP A 89 11.82 -21.76 -9.16
N THR A 90 10.91 -22.72 -9.00
CA THR A 90 9.75 -22.85 -9.90
C THR A 90 8.85 -21.61 -9.83
N ALA A 91 8.61 -21.08 -8.65
CA ALA A 91 7.83 -19.86 -8.48
C ALA A 91 8.50 -18.65 -9.15
N LEU A 92 9.83 -18.48 -8.98
CA LEU A 92 10.56 -17.39 -9.61
C LEU A 92 10.65 -17.55 -11.13
N ASN A 93 10.78 -18.78 -11.65
CA ASN A 93 10.72 -19.05 -13.08
C ASN A 93 9.32 -18.70 -13.63
N THR A 94 8.25 -19.01 -12.90
CA THR A 94 6.88 -18.64 -13.28
C THR A 94 6.72 -17.13 -13.28
N ALA A 95 7.25 -16.45 -12.27
CA ALA A 95 7.24 -14.99 -12.19
C ALA A 95 8.01 -14.34 -13.35
N SER A 96 9.21 -14.84 -13.66
CA SER A 96 10.03 -14.33 -14.76
C SER A 96 9.36 -14.55 -16.13
N ALA A 97 8.79 -15.74 -16.36
CA ALA A 97 8.03 -16.03 -17.57
C ALA A 97 6.78 -15.12 -17.67
N GLY A 98 6.05 -14.94 -16.56
CA GLY A 98 4.94 -14.00 -16.47
C GLY A 98 5.36 -12.56 -16.78
N ALA A 99 6.49 -12.10 -16.20
CA ALA A 99 7.03 -10.77 -16.47
C ALA A 99 7.44 -10.56 -17.93
N ALA A 100 8.05 -11.57 -18.55
CA ALA A 100 8.42 -11.52 -19.97
C ALA A 100 7.19 -11.38 -20.88
N VAL A 101 6.14 -12.19 -20.63
CA VAL A 101 4.88 -12.08 -21.37
C VAL A 101 4.19 -10.74 -21.10
N PHE A 102 4.20 -10.28 -19.85
CA PHE A 102 3.69 -8.95 -19.47
C PHE A 102 4.39 -7.83 -20.23
N THR A 103 5.72 -7.87 -20.32
CA THR A 103 6.54 -6.89 -21.07
C THR A 103 6.14 -6.82 -22.53
N VAL A 104 6.08 -7.97 -23.20
CA VAL A 104 5.73 -8.04 -24.62
C VAL A 104 4.30 -7.54 -24.86
N THR A 105 3.35 -7.99 -24.03
CA THR A 105 1.94 -7.59 -24.16
C THR A 105 1.70 -6.13 -23.77
N ALA A 106 2.48 -5.56 -22.85
CA ALA A 106 2.46 -4.13 -22.54
C ALA A 106 2.94 -3.30 -23.74
N GLY A 107 4.05 -3.69 -24.37
CA GLY A 107 4.54 -3.04 -25.59
C GLY A 107 3.52 -3.09 -26.73
N ILE A 108 2.90 -4.26 -26.97
CA ILE A 108 1.84 -4.41 -27.98
C ILE A 108 0.62 -3.55 -27.64
N SER A 109 0.22 -3.51 -26.35
CA SER A 109 -0.91 -2.68 -25.92
C SER A 109 -0.63 -1.19 -26.10
N GLY A 110 0.58 -0.74 -25.78
CA GLY A 110 1.02 0.64 -26.06
C GLY A 110 0.97 0.98 -27.56
N PHE A 111 1.42 0.07 -28.40
CA PHE A 111 1.36 0.22 -29.85
C PHE A 111 -0.09 0.29 -30.38
N PHE A 112 -0.99 -0.59 -29.90
CA PHE A 112 -2.40 -0.52 -30.29
C PHE A 112 -3.10 0.73 -29.75
N THR A 113 -2.69 1.21 -28.58
CA THR A 113 -3.17 2.48 -28.03
C THR A 113 -2.74 3.65 -28.91
N PHE A 114 -1.49 3.67 -29.39
CA PHE A 114 -1.03 4.65 -30.36
C PHE A 114 -1.85 4.63 -31.64
N MET A 115 -2.06 3.43 -32.24
CA MET A 115 -2.87 3.29 -33.44
C MET A 115 -4.29 3.83 -33.26
N ALA A 116 -4.90 3.56 -32.11
CA ALA A 116 -6.24 4.02 -31.80
C ALA A 116 -6.29 5.55 -31.56
N ALA A 117 -5.33 6.11 -30.82
CA ALA A 117 -5.31 7.53 -30.47
C ALA A 117 -5.00 8.44 -31.68
N PHE A 118 -4.18 7.98 -32.62
CA PHE A 118 -3.79 8.75 -33.80
C PHE A 118 -4.50 8.32 -35.07
N ASN A 119 -5.42 7.35 -34.99
CA ASN A 119 -6.03 6.70 -36.16
C ASN A 119 -4.98 6.27 -37.19
N ALA A 120 -3.79 5.87 -36.71
CA ALA A 120 -2.64 5.57 -37.53
C ALA A 120 -2.80 4.20 -38.19
N GLN A 121 -2.55 4.13 -39.51
CA GLN A 121 -2.42 2.86 -40.20
C GLN A 121 -0.95 2.42 -40.21
N LEU A 122 -0.73 1.10 -40.18
CA LEU A 122 0.63 0.55 -40.26
C LEU A 122 1.33 1.05 -41.50
N SER A 123 2.42 1.79 -41.32
CA SER A 123 3.24 2.31 -42.41
C SER A 123 4.73 2.15 -42.06
N ALA A 124 5.55 1.96 -43.06
CA ALA A 124 7.01 1.97 -42.93
C ALA A 124 7.59 3.39 -43.17
N GLU A 125 6.76 4.41 -43.33
CA GLU A 125 7.17 5.77 -43.54
C GLU A 125 7.81 6.39 -42.30
N ARG A 126 8.75 7.29 -42.52
CA ARG A 126 9.46 7.97 -41.42
C ARG A 126 8.51 8.72 -40.47
N GLU A 127 7.46 9.32 -41.04
CA GLU A 127 6.47 10.08 -40.27
C GLU A 127 5.75 9.19 -39.19
N PHE A 128 5.42 7.94 -39.55
CA PHE A 128 4.83 7.00 -38.60
C PHE A 128 5.76 6.74 -37.40
N GLY A 129 7.07 6.55 -37.67
CA GLY A 129 8.06 6.36 -36.61
C GLY A 129 8.22 7.60 -35.71
N GLU A 130 8.18 8.81 -36.31
CA GLU A 130 8.27 10.07 -35.57
C GLU A 130 7.03 10.30 -34.70
N GLN A 131 5.83 10.00 -35.18
CA GLN A 131 4.58 10.08 -34.42
C GLN A 131 4.58 9.09 -33.26
N LEU A 132 5.00 7.84 -33.48
CA LEU A 132 5.14 6.85 -32.41
C LEU A 132 6.17 7.30 -31.36
N GLY A 133 7.29 7.84 -31.79
CA GLY A 133 8.31 8.40 -30.90
C GLY A 133 7.78 9.55 -30.04
N ARG A 134 7.02 10.49 -30.62
CA ARG A 134 6.35 11.58 -29.87
C ARG A 134 5.33 11.03 -28.89
N PHE A 135 4.51 10.05 -29.30
CA PHE A 135 3.56 9.40 -28.40
C PHE A 135 4.25 8.82 -27.18
N LEU A 136 5.30 8.00 -27.37
CA LEU A 136 5.97 7.30 -26.28
C LEU A 136 6.78 8.22 -25.36
N LEU A 137 7.34 9.32 -25.88
CA LEU A 137 8.28 10.16 -25.13
C LEU A 137 7.68 11.48 -24.62
N GLN A 138 6.60 11.97 -25.24
CA GLN A 138 6.05 13.30 -24.93
C GLN A 138 4.61 13.27 -24.38
N LEU A 139 3.85 12.21 -24.67
CA LEU A 139 2.46 12.12 -24.20
C LEU A 139 2.35 11.25 -22.95
N PRO A 140 1.62 11.68 -21.89
CA PRO A 140 1.51 10.94 -20.64
C PRO A 140 1.03 9.49 -20.83
N LEU A 141 0.07 9.26 -21.72
CA LEU A 141 -0.45 7.94 -22.04
C LEU A 141 0.62 7.01 -22.64
N GLY A 142 1.43 7.53 -23.57
CA GLY A 142 2.53 6.78 -24.18
C GLY A 142 3.67 6.52 -23.20
N GLN A 143 4.02 7.52 -22.40
CA GLN A 143 5.02 7.39 -21.33
C GLN A 143 4.63 6.31 -20.32
N SER A 144 3.36 6.23 -19.94
CA SER A 144 2.86 5.18 -19.04
C SER A 144 3.07 3.78 -19.62
N TRP A 145 2.82 3.57 -20.93
CA TRP A 145 3.08 2.29 -21.59
C TRP A 145 4.58 1.98 -21.70
N LEU A 146 5.40 2.98 -21.99
CA LEU A 146 6.86 2.83 -22.06
C LEU A 146 7.44 2.45 -20.68
N ILE A 147 7.05 3.16 -19.61
CA ILE A 147 7.47 2.87 -18.24
C ILE A 147 7.04 1.46 -17.85
N THR A 148 5.79 1.07 -18.11
CA THR A 148 5.28 -0.29 -17.82
C THR A 148 6.11 -1.36 -18.53
N THR A 149 6.46 -1.14 -19.79
CA THR A 149 7.29 -2.08 -20.59
C THR A 149 8.70 -2.19 -20.03
N ILE A 150 9.32 -1.06 -19.69
CA ILE A 150 10.66 -1.05 -19.06
C ILE A 150 10.65 -1.75 -17.70
N MET A 151 9.67 -1.43 -16.85
CA MET A 151 9.54 -2.09 -15.54
C MET A 151 9.35 -3.60 -15.69
N GLY A 152 8.50 -4.05 -16.62
CA GLY A 152 8.31 -5.45 -16.93
C GLY A 152 9.62 -6.15 -17.37
N SER A 153 10.40 -5.49 -18.20
CA SER A 153 11.72 -5.99 -18.64
C SER A 153 12.69 -6.14 -17.47
N VAL A 154 12.77 -5.14 -16.60
CA VAL A 154 13.61 -5.18 -15.39
C VAL A 154 13.16 -6.30 -14.46
N ILE A 155 11.86 -6.42 -14.19
CA ILE A 155 11.30 -7.48 -13.35
C ILE A 155 11.62 -8.86 -13.92
N THR A 156 11.56 -9.03 -15.24
CA THR A 156 11.90 -10.30 -15.92
C THR A 156 13.32 -10.72 -15.57
N VAL A 157 14.29 -9.79 -15.69
CA VAL A 157 15.69 -10.05 -15.38
C VAL A 157 15.89 -10.32 -13.90
N LEU A 158 15.31 -9.50 -13.02
CA LEU A 158 15.48 -9.63 -11.58
C LEU A 158 14.86 -10.94 -11.06
N ALA A 159 13.68 -11.33 -11.51
CA ALA A 159 13.03 -12.57 -11.12
C ALA A 159 13.80 -13.79 -11.62
N PHE A 160 14.50 -13.69 -12.76
CA PHE A 160 15.36 -14.74 -13.27
C PHE A 160 16.69 -14.83 -12.49
N ALA A 161 17.34 -13.69 -12.23
CA ALA A 161 18.70 -13.64 -11.67
C ALA A 161 18.73 -13.83 -10.15
N TRP A 162 17.73 -13.32 -9.43
CA TRP A 162 17.73 -13.26 -7.97
C TRP A 162 16.91 -14.39 -7.35
N ARG A 163 17.57 -15.23 -6.53
CA ARG A 163 17.00 -16.48 -5.99
C ARG A 163 16.96 -16.51 -4.45
N THR A 164 17.00 -15.35 -3.79
CA THR A 164 16.99 -15.24 -2.34
C THR A 164 15.89 -14.31 -1.86
N TRP A 165 15.56 -14.35 -0.56
CA TRP A 165 14.41 -13.67 0.03
C TRP A 165 14.37 -12.16 -0.21
N THR A 166 15.44 -11.45 0.13
CA THR A 166 15.46 -9.98 0.09
C THR A 166 15.37 -9.43 -1.33
N PRO A 167 16.16 -9.89 -2.31
CA PRO A 167 16.00 -9.49 -3.70
C PRO A 167 14.62 -9.84 -4.27
N THR A 168 14.07 -11.01 -3.92
CA THR A 168 12.69 -11.38 -4.34
C THR A 168 11.65 -10.43 -3.78
N LEU A 169 11.81 -9.94 -2.54
CA LEU A 169 10.91 -8.92 -1.98
C LEU A 169 11.00 -7.60 -2.76
N ILE A 170 12.20 -7.15 -3.10
CA ILE A 170 12.40 -5.94 -3.92
C ILE A 170 11.73 -6.11 -5.29
N THR A 171 11.93 -7.29 -5.92
CA THR A 171 11.28 -7.61 -7.20
C THR A 171 9.75 -7.63 -7.08
N ALA A 172 9.19 -8.15 -5.99
CA ALA A 172 7.74 -8.15 -5.75
C ALA A 172 7.18 -6.73 -5.54
N ILE A 173 7.91 -5.87 -4.84
CA ILE A 173 7.53 -4.44 -4.67
C ILE A 173 7.57 -3.75 -6.04
N LEU A 174 8.61 -3.95 -6.84
CA LEU A 174 8.72 -3.39 -8.18
C LEU A 174 7.60 -3.91 -9.10
N ALA A 175 7.25 -5.21 -8.98
CA ALA A 175 6.13 -5.80 -9.71
C ALA A 175 4.79 -5.18 -9.32
N ALA A 176 4.55 -4.91 -8.04
CA ALA A 176 3.36 -4.19 -7.59
C ALA A 176 3.37 -2.73 -8.10
N ALA A 177 4.52 -2.05 -8.05
CA ALA A 177 4.66 -0.68 -8.57
C ALA A 177 4.44 -0.57 -10.08
N SER A 178 4.67 -1.64 -10.88
CA SER A 178 4.41 -1.64 -12.32
C SER A 178 2.94 -1.49 -12.71
N PHE A 179 2.01 -1.63 -11.74
CA PHE A 179 0.59 -1.36 -11.96
C PHE A 179 0.23 0.13 -11.82
N LEU A 180 1.09 0.97 -11.22
CA LEU A 180 0.82 2.40 -11.05
C LEU A 180 0.59 3.13 -12.39
N PRO A 181 1.48 3.01 -13.40
CA PRO A 181 1.25 3.66 -14.70
C PRO A 181 -0.02 3.15 -15.40
N LEU A 182 -0.42 1.90 -15.13
CA LEU A 182 -1.63 1.32 -15.73
C LEU A 182 -2.91 1.83 -15.06
N ALA A 183 -2.86 2.14 -13.76
CA ALA A 183 -4.02 2.64 -13.02
C ALA A 183 -4.40 4.07 -13.41
N THR A 184 -3.44 4.88 -13.86
CA THR A 184 -3.65 6.27 -14.29
C THR A 184 -4.14 6.39 -15.74
N GLN A 185 -4.24 5.28 -16.49
CA GLN A 185 -4.67 5.26 -17.90
C GLN A 185 -6.19 5.13 -18.05
N GLY A 186 -6.72 5.66 -19.16
CA GLY A 186 -8.12 5.50 -19.58
C GLY A 186 -9.10 6.51 -18.97
N HIS A 187 -10.40 6.25 -19.13
CA HIS A 187 -11.50 7.13 -18.68
C HIS A 187 -11.52 7.40 -17.16
N SER A 188 -10.72 6.69 -16.38
CA SER A 188 -10.55 6.95 -14.96
C SER A 188 -9.85 8.29 -14.68
N GLY A 189 -9.18 8.86 -15.67
CA GLY A 189 -8.40 10.09 -15.53
C GLY A 189 -9.18 11.39 -15.77
N GLU A 190 -10.41 11.34 -16.25
CA GLU A 190 -11.10 12.52 -16.81
C GLU A 190 -12.39 12.91 -16.08
N LEU A 191 -12.93 12.10 -15.16
CA LEU A 191 -14.21 12.31 -14.52
C LEU A 191 -14.12 12.65 -13.03
N ALA A 192 -15.16 13.28 -12.50
CA ALA A 192 -15.33 13.45 -11.05
C ALA A 192 -15.14 12.15 -10.29
N GLY A 193 -14.37 12.16 -9.19
CA GLY A 193 -13.98 10.96 -8.45
C GLY A 193 -12.73 10.26 -8.98
N HIS A 194 -11.85 10.99 -9.69
CA HIS A 194 -10.57 10.51 -10.22
C HIS A 194 -9.75 9.74 -9.19
N ASN A 195 -9.58 10.26 -7.98
CA ASN A 195 -8.79 9.65 -6.91
C ASN A 195 -9.36 8.29 -6.49
N ILE A 196 -10.68 8.19 -6.31
CA ILE A 196 -11.35 6.92 -6.01
C ILE A 196 -11.16 5.92 -7.15
N ALA A 197 -11.27 6.38 -8.40
CA ALA A 197 -11.15 5.52 -9.58
C ALA A 197 -9.74 4.92 -9.72
N VAL A 198 -8.68 5.74 -9.62
CA VAL A 198 -7.28 5.32 -9.76
C VAL A 198 -6.90 4.37 -8.63
N ASN A 199 -7.16 4.74 -7.36
CA ASN A 199 -6.85 3.90 -6.22
C ASN A 199 -7.63 2.58 -6.23
N SER A 200 -8.91 2.62 -6.67
CA SER A 200 -9.71 1.40 -6.82
C SER A 200 -9.13 0.45 -7.88
N ILE A 201 -8.74 0.96 -9.06
CA ILE A 201 -8.15 0.14 -10.12
C ILE A 201 -6.80 -0.45 -9.69
N LEU A 202 -5.96 0.35 -9.04
CA LEU A 202 -4.67 -0.10 -8.53
C LEU A 202 -4.83 -1.26 -7.53
N LEU A 203 -5.64 -1.07 -6.50
CA LEU A 203 -5.91 -2.08 -5.48
C LEU A 203 -6.58 -3.33 -6.08
N HIS A 204 -7.55 -3.13 -6.98
CA HIS A 204 -8.25 -4.21 -7.65
C HIS A 204 -7.32 -5.09 -8.47
N THR A 205 -6.46 -4.48 -9.29
CA THR A 205 -5.52 -5.20 -10.15
C THR A 205 -4.43 -5.91 -9.33
N ILE A 206 -3.87 -5.28 -8.30
CA ILE A 206 -2.92 -5.92 -7.38
C ILE A 206 -3.58 -7.09 -6.65
N GLY A 207 -4.76 -6.88 -6.07
CA GLY A 207 -5.50 -7.93 -5.37
C GLY A 207 -5.85 -9.11 -6.28
N ALA A 208 -6.37 -8.84 -7.48
CA ALA A 208 -6.68 -9.86 -8.47
C ALA A 208 -5.43 -10.62 -8.94
N ALA A 209 -4.30 -9.91 -9.14
CA ALA A 209 -3.04 -10.51 -9.53
C ALA A 209 -2.48 -11.45 -8.45
N VAL A 210 -2.54 -11.05 -7.18
CA VAL A 210 -2.12 -11.91 -6.07
C VAL A 210 -3.03 -13.14 -5.94
N TRP A 211 -4.35 -12.95 -6.09
CA TRP A 211 -5.32 -14.05 -5.99
C TRP A 211 -5.18 -15.05 -7.15
N LEU A 212 -5.32 -14.60 -8.39
CA LEU A 212 -5.21 -15.46 -9.57
C LEU A 212 -3.82 -16.08 -9.72
N GLY A 213 -2.76 -15.27 -9.59
CA GLY A 213 -1.39 -15.74 -9.77
C GLY A 213 -0.95 -16.70 -8.65
N GLY A 214 -1.42 -16.46 -7.42
CA GLY A 214 -1.22 -17.39 -6.32
C GLY A 214 -1.90 -18.73 -6.56
N LEU A 215 -3.16 -18.73 -7.07
CA LEU A 215 -3.88 -19.96 -7.43
C LEU A 215 -3.18 -20.71 -8.57
N LEU A 216 -2.74 -19.98 -9.60
CA LEU A 216 -2.02 -20.55 -10.73
C LEU A 216 -0.73 -21.23 -10.25
N LEU A 217 0.04 -20.59 -9.36
CA LEU A 217 1.24 -21.18 -8.80
C LEU A 217 0.95 -22.40 -7.93
N VAL A 218 -0.14 -22.41 -7.15
CA VAL A 218 -0.59 -23.60 -6.39
C VAL A 218 -0.85 -24.77 -7.34
N VAL A 219 -1.50 -24.54 -8.48
CA VAL A 219 -1.72 -25.56 -9.52
C VAL A 219 -0.40 -26.07 -10.11
N ILE A 220 0.55 -25.15 -10.36
CA ILE A 220 1.88 -25.51 -10.90
C ILE A 220 2.70 -26.31 -9.89
N LEU A 221 2.61 -26.01 -8.60
CA LEU A 221 3.39 -26.62 -7.53
C LEU A 221 2.72 -27.84 -6.89
N ARG A 222 1.54 -28.22 -7.31
CA ARG A 222 0.73 -29.31 -6.71
C ARG A 222 1.55 -30.51 -6.24
N ASP A 223 2.49 -30.98 -7.07
CA ASP A 223 3.25 -32.20 -6.83
C ASP A 223 4.74 -31.94 -6.50
N ARG A 224 5.14 -30.69 -6.26
CA ARG A 224 6.56 -30.28 -6.13
C ARG A 224 6.87 -29.50 -4.86
N SER A 225 5.90 -29.23 -4.00
CA SER A 225 6.14 -28.45 -2.80
C SER A 225 6.77 -29.31 -1.70
N GLY A 226 7.97 -28.99 -1.24
CA GLY A 226 8.58 -29.58 -0.05
C GLY A 226 7.86 -29.23 1.26
N VAL A 227 6.96 -28.26 1.20
CA VAL A 227 6.12 -27.79 2.35
C VAL A 227 4.84 -28.63 2.50
N GLY A 228 4.62 -29.66 1.72
CA GLY A 228 3.34 -30.39 1.72
C GLY A 228 2.20 -29.60 1.05
N ALA A 229 1.40 -30.28 0.23
CA ALA A 229 0.33 -29.64 -0.55
C ALA A 229 -0.73 -28.97 0.36
N ALA A 230 -1.10 -29.60 1.46
CA ALA A 230 -2.10 -29.07 2.40
C ALA A 230 -1.64 -27.76 3.07
N GLN A 231 -0.38 -27.66 3.44
CA GLN A 231 0.19 -26.46 4.08
C GLN A 231 0.32 -25.30 3.07
N LEU A 232 0.76 -25.59 1.84
CA LEU A 232 0.84 -24.59 0.76
C LEU A 232 -0.57 -24.01 0.47
N VAL A 233 -1.58 -24.89 0.30
CA VAL A 233 -2.96 -24.50 0.06
C VAL A 233 -3.54 -23.68 1.21
N SER A 234 -3.29 -24.07 2.46
CA SER A 234 -3.75 -23.32 3.65
C SER A 234 -3.16 -21.92 3.70
N ARG A 235 -1.88 -21.75 3.37
CA ARG A 235 -1.20 -20.45 3.31
C ARG A 235 -1.75 -19.59 2.17
N TYR A 236 -1.86 -20.18 0.97
CA TYR A 236 -2.48 -19.51 -0.15
C TYR A 236 -3.91 -19.06 0.19
N SER A 237 -4.73 -19.92 0.80
CA SER A 237 -6.09 -19.59 1.19
C SER A 237 -6.17 -18.36 2.14
N SER A 238 -5.15 -18.14 2.96
CA SER A 238 -5.09 -16.97 3.83
C SER A 238 -4.78 -15.69 3.04
N LEU A 239 -3.90 -15.76 2.04
CA LEU A 239 -3.64 -14.65 1.09
C LEU A 239 -4.86 -14.39 0.21
N ALA A 240 -5.52 -15.45 -0.27
CA ALA A 240 -6.69 -15.36 -1.13
C ALA A 240 -7.86 -14.61 -0.46
N ILE A 241 -8.10 -14.82 0.84
CA ILE A 241 -9.12 -14.05 1.58
C ILE A 241 -8.79 -12.57 1.64
N ALA A 242 -7.54 -12.22 1.93
CA ALA A 242 -7.13 -10.82 1.94
C ALA A 242 -7.27 -10.19 0.55
N ALA A 243 -6.80 -10.89 -0.48
CA ALA A 243 -6.93 -10.44 -1.86
C ALA A 243 -8.41 -10.32 -2.30
N PHE A 244 -9.26 -11.29 -1.95
CA PHE A 244 -10.70 -11.24 -2.17
C PHE A 244 -11.34 -9.99 -1.54
N ALA A 245 -11.01 -9.70 -0.28
CA ALA A 245 -11.53 -8.52 0.41
C ALA A 245 -11.10 -7.22 -0.30
N VAL A 246 -9.83 -7.12 -0.71
CA VAL A 246 -9.32 -5.96 -1.48
C VAL A 246 -10.05 -5.83 -2.81
N VAL A 247 -10.22 -6.92 -3.57
CA VAL A 247 -10.92 -6.94 -4.86
C VAL A 247 -12.39 -6.54 -4.69
N ALA A 248 -13.06 -7.04 -3.65
CA ALA A 248 -14.46 -6.71 -3.37
C ALA A 248 -14.65 -5.23 -3.00
N ILE A 249 -13.85 -4.71 -2.08
CA ILE A 249 -13.93 -3.30 -1.63
C ILE A 249 -13.61 -2.36 -2.80
N SER A 250 -12.50 -2.58 -3.48
CA SER A 250 -12.07 -1.75 -4.62
C SER A 250 -13.03 -1.84 -5.80
N GLY A 251 -13.57 -3.03 -6.08
CA GLY A 251 -14.59 -3.22 -7.11
C GLY A 251 -15.88 -2.48 -6.80
N LEU A 252 -16.33 -2.49 -5.53
CA LEU A 252 -17.50 -1.74 -5.09
C LEU A 252 -17.25 -0.23 -5.21
N ALA A 253 -16.10 0.26 -4.70
CA ALA A 253 -15.76 1.68 -4.78
C ALA A 253 -15.70 2.17 -6.25
N ARG A 254 -15.08 1.40 -7.14
CA ARG A 254 -15.06 1.72 -8.58
C ARG A 254 -16.45 1.75 -9.19
N SER A 255 -17.34 0.85 -8.75
CA SER A 255 -18.71 0.79 -9.25
C SER A 255 -19.51 2.02 -8.86
N VAL A 256 -19.35 2.51 -7.61
CA VAL A 256 -20.04 3.72 -7.13
C VAL A 256 -19.72 4.94 -8.00
N VAL A 257 -18.44 5.09 -8.40
CA VAL A 257 -18.02 6.20 -9.29
C VAL A 257 -18.54 6.02 -10.73
N SER A 258 -18.74 4.77 -11.18
CA SER A 258 -19.18 4.51 -12.57
C SER A 258 -20.67 4.67 -12.80
N PHE A 259 -21.48 4.70 -11.75
CA PHE A 259 -22.93 4.78 -11.84
C PHE A 259 -23.46 6.03 -11.14
N GLY A 260 -24.26 6.81 -11.85
CA GLY A 260 -25.03 7.92 -11.27
C GLY A 260 -26.36 7.46 -10.66
N ASP A 261 -26.96 6.37 -11.20
CA ASP A 261 -28.25 5.83 -10.77
C ASP A 261 -28.29 4.29 -10.87
N ILE A 262 -29.07 3.65 -10.01
CA ILE A 262 -29.26 2.18 -9.98
C ILE A 262 -29.87 1.65 -11.30
N SER A 263 -30.69 2.43 -12.00
CA SER A 263 -31.25 2.04 -13.30
C SER A 263 -30.19 1.74 -14.35
N GLN A 264 -29.03 2.35 -14.25
CA GLN A 264 -27.87 2.15 -15.14
C GLN A 264 -27.25 0.76 -15.02
N LEU A 265 -27.59 -0.02 -14.00
CA LEU A 265 -27.17 -1.44 -13.89
C LEU A 265 -27.71 -2.31 -15.05
N TRP A 266 -28.75 -1.89 -15.72
CA TRP A 266 -29.34 -2.60 -16.88
C TRP A 266 -28.74 -2.15 -18.21
N THR A 267 -27.80 -1.24 -18.22
CA THR A 267 -27.01 -0.90 -19.41
C THR A 267 -26.05 -2.03 -19.79
N PRO A 268 -25.50 -2.06 -21.02
CA PRO A 268 -24.48 -3.02 -21.42
C PRO A 268 -23.28 -3.07 -20.46
N TYR A 269 -22.81 -1.91 -19.99
CA TYR A 269 -21.75 -1.79 -18.99
C TYR A 269 -22.17 -2.42 -17.64
N GLY A 270 -23.34 -2.06 -17.15
CA GLY A 270 -23.89 -2.55 -15.89
C GLY A 270 -24.13 -4.06 -15.89
N THR A 271 -24.63 -4.64 -16.98
CA THR A 271 -24.83 -6.10 -17.11
C THR A 271 -23.53 -6.88 -17.05
N ILE A 272 -22.44 -6.38 -17.67
CA ILE A 272 -21.11 -7.01 -17.56
C ILE A 272 -20.59 -6.90 -16.12
N LEU A 273 -20.77 -5.74 -15.47
CA LEU A 273 -20.38 -5.57 -14.08
C LEU A 273 -21.15 -6.50 -13.14
N LEU A 274 -22.47 -6.63 -13.33
CA LEU A 274 -23.32 -7.53 -12.55
C LEU A 274 -22.86 -8.99 -12.71
N ALA A 275 -22.51 -9.41 -13.94
CA ALA A 275 -21.94 -10.74 -14.20
C ALA A 275 -20.63 -10.94 -13.41
N LYS A 276 -19.74 -9.94 -13.36
CA LYS A 276 -18.52 -9.97 -12.55
C LYS A 276 -18.81 -10.09 -11.05
N VAL A 277 -19.84 -9.40 -10.54
CA VAL A 277 -20.25 -9.50 -9.12
C VAL A 277 -20.74 -10.92 -8.82
N VAL A 278 -21.56 -11.51 -9.70
CA VAL A 278 -22.03 -12.90 -9.55
C VAL A 278 -20.85 -13.87 -9.54
N LEU A 279 -19.88 -13.71 -10.45
CA LEU A 279 -18.65 -14.52 -10.48
C LEU A 279 -17.85 -14.37 -9.18
N LEU A 280 -17.70 -13.14 -8.68
CA LEU A 280 -16.97 -12.85 -7.44
C LEU A 280 -17.65 -13.51 -6.22
N VAL A 281 -18.97 -13.39 -6.09
CA VAL A 281 -19.75 -14.04 -5.02
C VAL A 281 -19.63 -15.56 -5.13
N GLY A 282 -19.74 -16.11 -6.35
CA GLY A 282 -19.58 -17.55 -6.59
C GLY A 282 -18.20 -18.07 -6.17
N MET A 283 -17.13 -17.35 -6.54
CA MET A 283 -15.76 -17.70 -6.12
C MET A 283 -15.59 -17.56 -4.59
N GLY A 284 -16.17 -16.55 -3.98
CA GLY A 284 -16.17 -16.38 -2.52
C GLY A 284 -16.85 -17.53 -1.77
N MET A 285 -18.01 -17.97 -2.26
CA MET A 285 -18.72 -19.13 -1.71
C MET A 285 -17.94 -20.45 -1.88
N LEU A 286 -17.37 -20.68 -3.07
CA LEU A 286 -16.49 -21.82 -3.32
C LEU A 286 -15.29 -21.81 -2.37
N GLY A 287 -14.60 -20.68 -2.26
CA GLY A 287 -13.46 -20.49 -1.36
C GLY A 287 -13.81 -20.76 0.10
N ALA A 288 -14.93 -20.26 0.59
CA ALA A 288 -15.42 -20.52 1.94
C ALA A 288 -15.74 -22.00 2.16
N TRP A 289 -16.36 -22.64 1.17
CA TRP A 289 -16.76 -24.05 1.25
C TRP A 289 -15.56 -25.00 1.28
N TYR A 290 -14.61 -24.88 0.34
CA TYR A 290 -13.45 -25.77 0.38
C TYR A 290 -12.51 -25.48 1.55
N ARG A 291 -12.42 -24.22 2.02
CA ARG A 291 -11.64 -23.87 3.21
C ARG A 291 -12.15 -24.56 4.48
N THR A 292 -13.46 -24.63 4.64
CA THR A 292 -14.07 -25.20 5.85
C THR A 292 -14.23 -26.72 5.80
N ARG A 293 -14.38 -27.31 4.59
CA ARG A 293 -14.74 -28.71 4.42
C ARG A 293 -13.62 -29.57 3.83
N LEU A 294 -12.87 -29.06 2.85
CA LEU A 294 -11.93 -29.88 2.07
C LEU A 294 -10.47 -29.71 2.48
N ILE A 295 -10.01 -28.48 2.76
CA ILE A 295 -8.61 -28.25 3.17
C ILE A 295 -8.21 -29.06 4.41
N PRO A 296 -9.06 -29.19 5.47
CA PRO A 296 -8.75 -30.03 6.62
C PRO A 296 -8.64 -31.54 6.32
N ARG A 297 -9.16 -31.97 5.17
CA ARG A 297 -9.21 -33.37 4.75
C ARG A 297 -8.40 -33.66 3.48
N LEU A 298 -7.46 -32.77 3.14
CA LEU A 298 -6.66 -32.91 1.91
C LEU A 298 -5.75 -34.14 1.88
N GLU A 299 -5.51 -34.78 3.01
CA GLU A 299 -4.77 -36.04 3.12
C GLU A 299 -5.61 -37.26 2.67
N ASP A 300 -6.94 -37.12 2.58
CA ASP A 300 -7.83 -38.14 2.06
C ASP A 300 -7.89 -38.06 0.53
N ASP A 301 -7.60 -39.14 -0.18
CA ASP A 301 -7.56 -39.17 -1.66
C ASP A 301 -8.87 -38.71 -2.30
N GLY A 302 -10.02 -39.05 -1.70
CA GLY A 302 -11.34 -38.64 -2.17
C GLY A 302 -11.54 -37.10 -2.04
N ALA A 303 -11.18 -36.53 -0.91
CA ALA A 303 -11.27 -35.09 -0.66
C ALA A 303 -10.30 -34.31 -1.54
N ALA A 304 -9.09 -34.83 -1.75
CA ALA A 304 -8.08 -34.21 -2.63
C ALA A 304 -8.57 -34.12 -4.09
N ARG A 305 -9.23 -35.18 -4.60
CA ARG A 305 -9.78 -35.16 -5.97
C ARG A 305 -10.85 -34.09 -6.14
N TRP A 306 -11.79 -33.96 -5.20
CA TRP A 306 -12.84 -32.95 -5.22
C TRP A 306 -12.26 -31.55 -5.09
N PHE A 307 -11.28 -31.36 -4.19
CA PHE A 307 -10.58 -30.08 -4.05
C PHE A 307 -9.96 -29.60 -5.36
N TRP A 308 -9.19 -30.46 -6.04
CA TRP A 308 -8.54 -30.07 -7.30
C TRP A 308 -9.53 -29.82 -8.44
N MET A 309 -10.66 -30.52 -8.46
CA MET A 309 -11.72 -30.23 -9.42
C MET A 309 -12.31 -28.83 -9.18
N LEU A 310 -12.53 -28.44 -7.94
CA LEU A 310 -13.03 -27.10 -7.60
C LEU A 310 -12.02 -26.01 -7.87
N VAL A 311 -10.73 -26.26 -7.66
CA VAL A 311 -9.65 -25.36 -8.06
C VAL A 311 -9.69 -25.07 -9.56
N LEU A 312 -9.91 -26.09 -10.39
CA LEU A 312 -10.07 -25.89 -11.84
C LEU A 312 -11.35 -25.11 -12.17
N CYS A 313 -12.44 -25.32 -11.45
CA CYS A 313 -13.65 -24.51 -11.59
C CYS A 313 -13.39 -23.04 -11.19
N GLU A 314 -12.67 -22.79 -10.09
CA GLU A 314 -12.28 -21.44 -9.67
C GLU A 314 -11.40 -20.76 -10.72
N VAL A 315 -10.42 -21.49 -11.29
CA VAL A 315 -9.59 -21.00 -12.40
C VAL A 315 -10.43 -20.63 -13.62
N ALA A 316 -11.46 -21.42 -13.94
CA ALA A 316 -12.38 -21.12 -15.03
C ALA A 316 -13.20 -19.84 -14.78
N LEU A 317 -13.74 -19.69 -13.56
CA LEU A 317 -14.48 -18.48 -13.16
C LEU A 317 -13.57 -17.23 -13.16
N MET A 318 -12.32 -17.38 -12.70
CA MET A 318 -11.32 -16.30 -12.77
C MET A 318 -10.97 -15.94 -14.21
N GLY A 319 -10.91 -16.93 -15.12
CA GLY A 319 -10.74 -16.70 -16.55
C GLY A 319 -11.87 -15.85 -17.11
N LEU A 320 -13.13 -16.25 -16.89
CA LEU A 320 -14.31 -15.48 -17.30
C LEU A 320 -14.31 -14.05 -16.75
N ALA A 321 -14.02 -13.89 -15.46
CA ALA A 321 -13.95 -12.57 -14.82
C ALA A 321 -12.84 -11.69 -15.41
N SER A 322 -11.66 -12.27 -15.70
CA SER A 322 -10.52 -11.57 -16.32
C SER A 322 -10.83 -11.15 -17.75
N GLY A 323 -11.52 -12.02 -18.51
CA GLY A 323 -11.99 -11.71 -19.87
C GLY A 323 -13.02 -10.59 -19.88
N ALA A 324 -14.03 -10.66 -19.01
CA ALA A 324 -15.01 -9.61 -18.83
C ALA A 324 -14.39 -8.27 -18.42
N ALA A 325 -13.37 -8.30 -17.56
CA ALA A 325 -12.61 -7.10 -17.17
C ALA A 325 -11.84 -6.46 -18.34
N ALA A 326 -11.23 -7.28 -19.20
CA ALA A 326 -10.52 -6.79 -20.37
C ALA A 326 -11.45 -6.13 -21.40
N ALA A 327 -12.67 -6.69 -21.59
CA ALA A 327 -13.70 -6.14 -22.46
C ALA A 327 -14.36 -4.87 -21.89
N LEU A 328 -14.60 -4.84 -20.56
CA LEU A 328 -15.23 -3.71 -19.88
C LEU A 328 -14.42 -2.40 -20.04
N ALA A 329 -13.09 -2.50 -20.18
CA ALA A 329 -12.24 -1.36 -20.43
C ALA A 329 -12.50 -0.67 -21.80
N ARG A 330 -13.28 -1.29 -22.68
CA ARG A 330 -13.70 -0.73 -23.97
C ARG A 330 -15.20 -0.46 -24.08
N THR A 331 -15.95 -0.82 -23.03
CA THR A 331 -17.38 -0.56 -22.98
C THR A 331 -17.60 0.82 -22.37
N PRO A 332 -18.29 1.76 -23.04
CA PRO A 332 -18.56 3.08 -22.48
C PRO A 332 -19.27 3.00 -21.13
N PRO A 333 -18.86 3.74 -20.11
CA PRO A 333 -19.58 3.81 -18.86
C PRO A 333 -20.96 4.50 -19.09
N PRO A 334 -21.97 4.20 -18.28
CA PRO A 334 -23.31 4.74 -18.45
C PRO A 334 -23.47 6.20 -18.04
N THR A 335 -22.55 6.72 -17.22
CA THR A 335 -22.41 8.17 -17.02
C THR A 335 -21.85 8.72 -18.31
N GLY A 336 -22.77 9.20 -19.17
CA GLY A 336 -22.43 9.68 -20.52
C GLY A 336 -21.39 10.80 -20.48
N GLU A 337 -20.72 10.99 -21.62
CA GLU A 337 -20.10 12.27 -21.94
C GLU A 337 -21.17 13.35 -21.76
N GLU A 338 -21.26 13.92 -20.56
CA GLU A 338 -21.99 15.15 -20.38
C GLU A 338 -21.39 16.15 -21.34
N ALA A 339 -22.25 16.72 -22.18
CA ALA A 339 -21.90 17.70 -23.20
C ALA A 339 -20.84 18.64 -22.63
N ALA A 340 -19.85 18.99 -23.45
CA ALA A 340 -18.73 19.82 -23.09
C ALA A 340 -19.13 21.06 -22.29
N PHE A 341 -19.31 20.89 -20.98
CA PHE A 341 -19.50 21.99 -20.06
C PHE A 341 -18.19 22.75 -19.99
N VAL A 342 -18.30 24.08 -20.03
CA VAL A 342 -17.17 24.95 -19.71
C VAL A 342 -16.71 24.59 -18.30
N GLN A 343 -15.61 23.87 -18.20
CA GLN A 343 -15.05 23.46 -16.91
C GLN A 343 -14.68 24.73 -16.13
N THR A 344 -15.06 24.75 -14.87
CA THR A 344 -14.62 25.80 -13.95
C THR A 344 -13.11 25.70 -13.70
N PRO A 345 -12.42 26.76 -13.29
CA PRO A 345 -11.00 26.67 -12.93
C PRO A 345 -10.71 25.57 -11.89
N ALA A 346 -11.56 25.37 -10.89
CA ALA A 346 -11.44 24.30 -9.91
C ALA A 346 -11.53 22.91 -10.56
N GLU A 347 -12.51 22.67 -11.43
CA GLU A 347 -12.67 21.40 -12.14
C GLU A 347 -11.49 21.09 -13.07
N ASN A 348 -10.89 22.11 -13.69
CA ASN A 348 -9.68 21.92 -14.50
C ASN A 348 -8.48 21.47 -13.67
N LEU A 349 -8.35 21.94 -12.43
CA LEU A 349 -7.25 21.59 -11.55
C LEU A 349 -7.48 20.29 -10.80
N THR A 350 -8.65 20.16 -10.14
CA THR A 350 -8.92 19.07 -9.17
C THR A 350 -9.72 17.92 -9.78
N ARG A 351 -10.23 18.07 -11.01
CA ARG A 351 -11.19 17.13 -11.65
C ARG A 351 -12.50 16.96 -10.86
N SER A 352 -12.77 17.89 -9.95
CA SER A 352 -13.93 17.88 -9.07
C SER A 352 -14.54 19.28 -8.99
N PRO A 353 -15.86 19.40 -8.85
CA PRO A 353 -16.50 20.70 -8.70
C PRO A 353 -16.04 21.38 -7.40
N LEU A 354 -15.96 22.72 -7.44
CA LEU A 354 -15.63 23.51 -6.25
C LEU A 354 -16.63 23.18 -5.12
N PRO A 355 -16.15 22.71 -3.95
CA PRO A 355 -17.05 22.42 -2.85
C PRO A 355 -17.68 23.71 -2.30
N PRO A 356 -18.83 23.62 -1.63
CA PRO A 356 -19.44 24.76 -0.94
C PRO A 356 -18.52 25.26 0.17
N GLU A 357 -18.79 26.48 0.68
CA GLU A 357 -17.99 27.10 1.74
C GLU A 357 -17.76 26.17 2.94
N PHE A 358 -16.53 26.19 3.48
CA PHE A 358 -16.11 25.33 4.58
C PHE A 358 -16.65 25.86 5.92
N THR A 359 -17.85 25.46 6.27
CA THR A 359 -18.58 25.80 7.49
C THR A 359 -18.43 24.71 8.56
N ILE A 360 -18.84 25.00 9.81
CA ILE A 360 -18.69 24.06 10.95
C ILE A 360 -19.38 22.73 10.73
N ASP A 361 -20.54 22.72 10.06
CA ASP A 361 -21.28 21.50 9.73
C ASP A 361 -20.50 20.60 8.76
N ARG A 362 -19.65 21.18 7.90
CA ARG A 362 -18.81 20.45 6.94
C ARG A 362 -17.76 19.56 7.60
N TRP A 363 -17.35 19.87 8.81
CA TRP A 363 -16.46 18.98 9.59
C TRP A 363 -17.05 17.59 9.83
N PHE A 364 -18.36 17.43 9.68
CA PHE A 364 -19.06 16.16 9.91
C PHE A 364 -19.74 15.62 8.65
N THR A 365 -20.06 16.47 7.70
CA THR A 365 -20.88 16.12 6.52
C THR A 365 -20.08 16.00 5.23
N ALA A 366 -18.90 16.62 5.14
CA ALA A 366 -18.06 16.52 3.96
C ALA A 366 -17.21 15.25 4.01
N TRP A 367 -17.34 14.41 2.99
CA TRP A 367 -16.58 13.16 2.85
C TRP A 367 -16.10 13.01 1.42
N ASP A 368 -14.81 12.75 1.27
CA ASP A 368 -14.18 12.34 0.02
C ASP A 368 -13.26 11.16 0.34
N ILE A 369 -13.77 9.94 0.15
CA ILE A 369 -13.14 8.72 0.66
C ILE A 369 -11.99 8.30 -0.23
N ASP A 370 -10.79 8.29 0.32
CA ASP A 370 -9.66 7.62 -0.30
C ASP A 370 -9.69 6.11 -0.03
N VAL A 371 -9.83 5.33 -1.11
CA VAL A 371 -9.99 3.86 -1.02
C VAL A 371 -8.70 3.17 -0.59
N LEU A 372 -7.52 3.72 -0.92
CA LEU A 372 -6.23 3.18 -0.51
C LEU A 372 -6.10 3.23 1.02
N TRP A 373 -6.37 4.39 1.60
CA TRP A 373 -6.28 4.60 3.05
C TRP A 373 -7.43 3.93 3.80
N LEU A 374 -8.61 3.83 3.20
CA LEU A 374 -9.73 3.04 3.75
C LEU A 374 -9.34 1.57 3.91
N VAL A 375 -8.76 0.97 2.88
CA VAL A 375 -8.28 -0.42 2.90
C VAL A 375 -7.13 -0.58 3.89
N ALA A 376 -6.15 0.31 3.88
CA ALA A 376 -5.01 0.28 4.79
C ALA A 376 -5.45 0.36 6.27
N ALA A 377 -6.30 1.32 6.62
CA ALA A 377 -6.81 1.48 7.98
C ALA A 377 -7.76 0.34 8.38
N GLY A 378 -8.60 -0.14 7.46
CA GLY A 378 -9.48 -1.29 7.69
C GLY A 378 -8.69 -2.56 8.01
N PHE A 379 -7.66 -2.88 7.23
CA PHE A 379 -6.75 -3.99 7.53
C PHE A 379 -5.95 -3.76 8.81
N GLY A 380 -5.48 -2.53 9.06
CA GLY A 380 -4.79 -2.15 10.28
C GLY A 380 -5.65 -2.40 11.54
N LEU A 381 -6.91 -2.01 11.50
CA LEU A 381 -7.89 -2.28 12.57
C LEU A 381 -8.16 -3.79 12.73
N PHE A 382 -8.49 -4.46 11.62
CA PHE A 382 -8.82 -5.89 11.63
C PHE A 382 -7.67 -6.73 12.17
N LEU A 383 -6.46 -6.57 11.65
CA LEU A 383 -5.29 -7.36 12.05
C LEU A 383 -4.90 -7.10 13.50
N TYR A 384 -4.97 -5.84 13.96
CA TYR A 384 -4.69 -5.48 15.33
C TYR A 384 -5.71 -6.11 16.31
N LEU A 385 -7.00 -5.96 16.05
CA LEU A 385 -8.07 -6.52 16.88
C LEU A 385 -8.04 -8.06 16.86
N ALA A 386 -7.74 -8.67 15.72
CA ALA A 386 -7.53 -10.12 15.62
C ALA A 386 -6.33 -10.57 16.46
N GLY A 387 -5.23 -9.80 16.48
CA GLY A 387 -4.08 -10.03 17.33
C GLY A 387 -4.44 -9.96 18.83
N VAL A 388 -5.16 -8.92 19.24
CA VAL A 388 -5.64 -8.76 20.63
C VAL A 388 -6.56 -9.92 21.02
N ARG A 389 -7.52 -10.27 20.15
CA ARG A 389 -8.42 -11.43 20.38
C ARG A 389 -7.62 -12.73 20.56
N ARG A 390 -6.61 -12.94 19.71
CA ARG A 390 -5.77 -14.14 19.77
C ARG A 390 -4.97 -14.24 21.07
N LEU A 391 -4.41 -13.13 21.58
CA LEU A 391 -3.75 -13.09 22.89
C LEU A 391 -4.73 -13.40 24.01
N ARG A 392 -5.92 -12.78 24.03
CA ARG A 392 -6.94 -13.03 25.07
C ARG A 392 -7.38 -14.49 25.10
N LEU A 393 -7.56 -15.13 23.94
CA LEU A 393 -7.92 -16.55 23.83
C LEU A 393 -6.84 -17.50 24.39
N ARG A 394 -5.58 -17.04 24.46
CA ARG A 394 -4.46 -17.76 25.07
C ARG A 394 -4.29 -17.47 26.59
N GLY A 395 -5.10 -16.58 27.14
CA GLY A 395 -4.95 -16.11 28.52
C GLY A 395 -3.91 -15.01 28.73
N ASP A 396 -3.32 -14.50 27.64
CA ASP A 396 -2.34 -13.42 27.70
C ASP A 396 -3.00 -12.07 27.95
N ARG A 397 -2.39 -11.27 28.84
CA ARG A 397 -2.87 -9.90 29.11
C ARG A 397 -2.34 -8.91 28.07
N TRP A 398 -3.25 -8.12 27.51
CA TRP A 398 -2.94 -6.97 26.66
C TRP A 398 -3.60 -5.72 27.23
N PRO A 399 -2.83 -4.60 27.44
CA PRO A 399 -3.39 -3.37 28.01
C PRO A 399 -4.43 -2.73 27.11
N ILE A 400 -5.60 -2.44 27.65
CA ILE A 400 -6.74 -1.87 26.91
C ILE A 400 -6.39 -0.51 26.29
N HIS A 401 -5.65 0.36 27.03
CA HIS A 401 -5.26 1.68 26.53
C HIS A 401 -4.51 1.61 25.19
N ARG A 402 -3.67 0.58 24.94
CA ARG A 402 -2.98 0.39 23.64
C ARG A 402 -3.96 0.12 22.52
N THR A 403 -5.00 -0.68 22.80
CA THR A 403 -6.06 -0.94 21.81
C THR A 403 -6.84 0.35 21.50
N VAL A 404 -7.16 1.13 22.53
CA VAL A 404 -7.87 2.41 22.37
C VAL A 404 -7.03 3.37 21.53
N PHE A 405 -5.75 3.54 21.83
CA PHE A 405 -4.88 4.42 21.06
C PHE A 405 -4.75 3.98 19.59
N TRP A 406 -4.61 2.69 19.33
CA TRP A 406 -4.56 2.18 17.95
C TRP A 406 -5.85 2.43 17.19
N VAL A 407 -7.00 2.15 17.80
CA VAL A 407 -8.32 2.37 17.20
C VAL A 407 -8.54 3.86 16.91
N LEU A 408 -8.25 4.73 17.88
CA LEU A 408 -8.34 6.19 17.68
C LEU A 408 -7.40 6.68 16.58
N GLY A 409 -6.16 6.17 16.52
CA GLY A 409 -5.21 6.52 15.48
C GLY A 409 -5.69 6.12 14.08
N MET A 410 -6.27 4.92 13.93
CA MET A 410 -6.82 4.47 12.65
C MET A 410 -8.10 5.21 12.25
N LEU A 411 -8.98 5.51 13.20
CA LEU A 411 -10.17 6.33 12.93
C LEU A 411 -9.78 7.77 12.55
N MET A 412 -8.78 8.34 13.21
CA MET A 412 -8.26 9.66 12.87
C MET A 412 -7.59 9.66 11.48
N LEU A 413 -6.87 8.58 11.13
CA LEU A 413 -6.31 8.42 9.78
C LEU A 413 -7.43 8.42 8.74
N LEU A 414 -8.49 7.64 8.94
CA LEU A 414 -9.65 7.62 8.04
C LEU A 414 -10.34 8.99 7.94
N TRP A 415 -10.44 9.71 9.04
CA TRP A 415 -11.06 11.04 9.04
C TRP A 415 -10.20 12.09 8.30
N VAL A 416 -8.88 11.98 8.38
CA VAL A 416 -7.96 12.87 7.65
C VAL A 416 -7.93 12.54 6.17
N THR A 417 -7.87 11.26 5.81
CA THR A 417 -7.69 10.81 4.41
C THR A 417 -9.00 10.54 3.67
N GLY A 418 -10.14 10.60 4.32
CA GLY A 418 -11.44 10.34 3.68
C GLY A 418 -12.56 11.25 4.15
N GLY A 419 -12.30 12.14 5.11
CA GLY A 419 -13.27 13.07 5.67
C GLY A 419 -13.09 14.51 5.16
N PRO A 420 -13.49 15.50 5.99
CA PRO A 420 -13.51 16.92 5.60
C PRO A 420 -12.14 17.48 5.22
N ILE A 421 -11.06 16.97 5.81
CA ILE A 421 -9.71 17.39 5.46
C ILE A 421 -9.41 16.99 4.03
N ASN A 422 -9.67 15.74 3.64
CA ASN A 422 -9.48 15.29 2.27
C ASN A 422 -10.32 16.07 1.28
N ALA A 423 -11.60 16.32 1.61
CA ALA A 423 -12.52 17.03 0.75
C ALA A 423 -12.16 18.51 0.48
N TYR A 424 -11.36 19.14 1.34
CA TYR A 424 -11.04 20.57 1.23
C TYR A 424 -9.55 20.90 1.09
N GLN A 425 -8.64 19.94 1.32
CA GLN A 425 -7.20 20.20 1.28
C GLN A 425 -6.66 20.62 -0.10
N GLU A 426 -7.34 20.25 -1.18
CA GLU A 426 -7.00 20.67 -2.54
C GLU A 426 -7.41 22.13 -2.82
N TYR A 427 -8.36 22.67 -2.06
CA TYR A 427 -8.94 24.00 -2.26
C TYR A 427 -8.46 25.03 -1.25
N LEU A 428 -8.03 24.59 -0.05
CA LEU A 428 -7.58 25.44 1.06
C LEU A 428 -6.20 25.01 1.54
N PHE A 429 -5.23 25.91 1.45
CA PHE A 429 -3.88 25.68 1.96
C PHE A 429 -3.86 25.44 3.48
N SER A 430 -4.72 26.14 4.23
CA SER A 430 -4.87 25.95 5.67
C SER A 430 -5.34 24.56 6.06
N VAL A 431 -6.30 23.99 5.31
CA VAL A 431 -6.79 22.61 5.53
C VAL A 431 -5.75 21.58 5.11
N HIS A 432 -5.03 21.83 4.00
CA HIS A 432 -3.89 21.01 3.56
C HIS A 432 -2.82 20.94 4.66
N MET A 433 -2.45 22.08 5.22
CA MET A 433 -1.49 22.15 6.32
C MET A 433 -1.98 21.41 7.57
N LEU A 434 -3.25 21.55 7.92
CA LEU A 434 -3.86 20.81 9.03
C LEU A 434 -3.74 19.29 8.83
N GLY A 435 -4.05 18.81 7.63
CA GLY A 435 -3.89 17.39 7.26
C GLY A 435 -2.45 16.90 7.49
N HIS A 436 -1.46 17.70 7.07
CA HIS A 436 -0.05 17.38 7.26
C HIS A 436 0.36 17.32 8.74
N MET A 437 -0.11 18.27 9.57
CA MET A 437 0.19 18.26 11.00
C MET A 437 -0.41 17.04 11.69
N MET A 438 -1.62 16.65 11.29
CA MET A 438 -2.25 15.45 11.84
C MET A 438 -1.55 14.17 11.39
N LEU A 439 -1.19 14.05 10.10
CA LEU A 439 -0.48 12.89 9.55
C LEU A 439 0.93 12.72 10.14
N SER A 440 1.65 13.82 10.33
CA SER A 440 3.05 13.77 10.79
C SER A 440 3.21 13.70 12.31
N MET A 441 2.21 14.12 13.10
CA MET A 441 2.36 14.25 14.55
C MET A 441 1.25 13.57 15.35
N ALA A 442 -0.02 13.92 15.15
CA ALA A 442 -1.11 13.46 15.98
C ALA A 442 -1.41 11.95 15.77
N ILE A 443 -1.55 11.52 14.52
CA ILE A 443 -1.81 10.11 14.19
C ILE A 443 -0.64 9.21 14.61
N PRO A 444 0.64 9.52 14.30
CA PRO A 444 1.79 8.75 14.76
C PRO A 444 1.86 8.58 16.28
N LEU A 445 1.54 9.63 17.05
CA LEU A 445 1.51 9.53 18.51
C LEU A 445 0.54 8.46 19.02
N LEU A 446 -0.64 8.40 18.42
CA LEU A 446 -1.66 7.39 18.73
C LEU A 446 -1.22 5.99 18.29
N LEU A 447 -0.74 5.86 17.06
CA LEU A 447 -0.35 4.57 16.50
C LEU A 447 0.84 3.93 17.23
N VAL A 448 1.88 4.71 17.53
CA VAL A 448 3.06 4.24 18.28
C VAL A 448 2.67 3.84 19.70
N SER A 449 1.74 4.57 20.33
CA SER A 449 1.22 4.24 21.67
C SER A 449 0.44 2.92 21.67
N GLY A 450 -0.10 2.50 20.53
CA GLY A 450 -0.73 1.19 20.31
C GLY A 450 0.24 0.00 20.35
N ALA A 451 1.55 0.22 20.14
CA ALA A 451 2.59 -0.82 20.08
C ALA A 451 2.25 -1.99 19.14
N PRO A 452 1.98 -1.75 17.85
CA PRO A 452 1.51 -2.77 16.90
C PRO A 452 2.54 -3.86 16.63
N VAL A 453 3.83 -3.53 16.57
CA VAL A 453 4.90 -4.51 16.33
C VAL A 453 5.01 -5.47 17.49
N THR A 454 4.96 -4.98 18.73
CA THR A 454 4.94 -5.82 19.95
C THR A 454 3.73 -6.74 19.97
N LEU A 455 2.55 -6.23 19.60
CA LEU A 455 1.34 -7.06 19.49
C LEU A 455 1.52 -8.17 18.45
N ALA A 456 1.97 -7.80 17.25
CA ALA A 456 2.15 -8.76 16.16
C ALA A 456 3.14 -9.86 16.51
N LEU A 457 4.30 -9.51 17.11
CA LEU A 457 5.32 -10.46 17.52
C LEU A 457 4.84 -11.42 18.64
N ARG A 458 3.91 -10.97 19.49
CA ARG A 458 3.30 -11.82 20.52
C ARG A 458 2.14 -12.66 19.96
N ALA A 459 1.33 -12.10 19.06
CA ALA A 459 0.14 -12.76 18.53
C ALA A 459 0.44 -13.79 17.45
N ILE A 460 1.47 -13.58 16.64
CA ILE A 460 1.83 -14.45 15.50
C ILE A 460 2.82 -15.52 16.01
N HIS A 461 2.50 -16.79 15.74
CA HIS A 461 3.43 -17.88 16.03
C HIS A 461 4.65 -17.84 15.11
N LYS A 462 5.80 -18.21 15.68
CA LYS A 462 7.01 -18.49 14.90
C LYS A 462 6.74 -19.69 13.98
N ARG A 463 7.29 -19.65 12.78
CA ARG A 463 7.32 -20.79 11.89
C ARG A 463 8.62 -21.56 12.07
N ASP A 464 8.48 -22.88 12.28
CA ASP A 464 9.64 -23.77 12.53
C ASP A 464 10.02 -24.59 11.28
N ASP A 465 9.30 -24.38 10.17
CA ASP A 465 9.47 -25.11 8.91
C ASP A 465 10.41 -24.42 7.90
N GLY A 466 11.15 -23.40 8.31
CA GLY A 466 12.08 -22.68 7.46
C GLY A 466 11.46 -21.72 6.45
N THR A 467 10.13 -21.56 6.44
CA THR A 467 9.44 -20.53 5.63
C THR A 467 9.31 -19.22 6.40
N ARG A 468 9.10 -18.09 5.69
CA ARG A 468 8.86 -16.80 6.34
C ARG A 468 7.36 -16.48 6.38
N GLY A 469 6.83 -16.28 7.59
CA GLY A 469 5.49 -15.73 7.84
C GLY A 469 5.57 -14.27 8.25
N GLY A 470 4.44 -13.73 8.72
CA GLY A 470 4.38 -12.34 9.17
C GLY A 470 5.35 -12.01 10.29
N ARG A 471 5.55 -12.93 11.26
CA ARG A 471 6.49 -12.73 12.37
C ARG A 471 7.94 -12.65 11.87
N GLU A 472 8.36 -13.57 11.00
CA GLU A 472 9.71 -13.64 10.46
C GLU A 472 10.02 -12.40 9.60
N TRP A 473 9.03 -11.92 8.82
CA TRP A 473 9.18 -10.69 8.04
C TRP A 473 9.27 -9.44 8.92
N ILE A 474 8.47 -9.35 9.99
CA ILE A 474 8.55 -8.25 10.97
C ILE A 474 9.93 -8.26 11.66
N MET A 475 10.40 -9.44 12.11
CA MET A 475 11.72 -9.56 12.74
C MET A 475 12.84 -9.18 11.78
N TRP A 476 12.77 -9.61 10.51
CA TRP A 476 13.72 -9.22 9.47
C TRP A 476 13.72 -7.71 9.26
N ALA A 477 12.54 -7.09 9.14
CA ALA A 477 12.41 -5.65 8.95
C ALA A 477 13.01 -4.87 10.13
N VAL A 478 12.67 -5.23 11.38
CA VAL A 478 13.17 -4.57 12.60
C VAL A 478 14.70 -4.68 12.72
N HIS A 479 15.30 -5.80 12.33
CA HIS A 479 16.75 -6.03 12.44
C HIS A 479 17.53 -5.67 11.16
N SER A 480 16.87 -5.21 10.10
CA SER A 480 17.52 -4.84 8.86
C SER A 480 18.50 -3.67 9.03
N PRO A 481 19.59 -3.59 8.24
CA PRO A 481 20.48 -2.43 8.22
C PRO A 481 19.73 -1.13 7.91
N PHE A 482 18.73 -1.18 7.02
CA PHE A 482 17.88 -0.05 6.69
C PHE A 482 17.12 0.45 7.93
N SER A 483 16.46 -0.45 8.66
CA SER A 483 15.73 -0.09 9.89
C SER A 483 16.65 0.52 10.94
N LYS A 484 17.89 -0.01 11.10
CA LYS A 484 18.88 0.55 12.04
C LYS A 484 19.21 2.00 11.73
N VAL A 485 19.27 2.37 10.44
CA VAL A 485 19.54 3.75 10.00
C VAL A 485 18.32 4.63 10.21
N VAL A 486 17.15 4.26 9.65
CA VAL A 486 15.97 5.13 9.66
C VAL A 486 15.32 5.28 11.05
N THR A 487 15.49 4.31 11.95
CA THR A 487 15.01 4.40 13.33
C THR A 487 16.04 4.99 14.28
N HIS A 488 17.25 5.33 13.80
CA HIS A 488 18.21 6.05 14.63
C HIS A 488 17.63 7.43 14.97
N PRO A 489 17.61 7.86 16.25
CA PRO A 489 16.87 9.04 16.67
C PRO A 489 17.22 10.33 15.91
N PHE A 490 18.50 10.57 15.64
CA PHE A 490 18.91 11.75 14.86
C PHE A 490 18.54 11.65 13.39
N VAL A 491 18.56 10.44 12.81
CA VAL A 491 18.13 10.22 11.42
C VAL A 491 16.62 10.37 11.31
N ALA A 492 15.86 9.77 12.22
CA ALA A 492 14.40 9.90 12.25
C ALA A 492 13.96 11.35 12.44
N ALA A 493 14.61 12.09 13.36
CA ALA A 493 14.40 13.52 13.57
C ALA A 493 14.76 14.34 12.32
N GLY A 494 15.90 14.03 11.68
CA GLY A 494 16.33 14.67 10.44
C GLY A 494 15.36 14.42 9.29
N ILE A 495 14.95 13.16 9.07
CA ILE A 495 13.93 12.82 8.06
C ILE A 495 12.66 13.60 8.32
N PHE A 496 12.16 13.63 9.56
CA PHE A 496 10.94 14.32 9.93
C PHE A 496 11.00 15.81 9.59
N ILE A 497 12.02 16.54 10.05
CA ILE A 497 12.05 17.99 9.90
C ILE A 497 12.58 18.45 8.54
N LEU A 498 13.67 17.85 8.04
CA LEU A 498 14.26 18.27 6.78
C LEU A 498 13.38 17.93 5.58
N SER A 499 12.64 16.82 5.64
CA SER A 499 11.70 16.51 4.57
C SER A 499 10.51 17.46 4.53
N LEU A 500 10.06 17.96 5.68
CA LEU A 500 9.02 18.98 5.75
C LEU A 500 9.48 20.27 5.05
N TRP A 501 10.70 20.75 5.35
CA TRP A 501 11.28 21.90 4.69
C TRP A 501 11.49 21.67 3.20
N ALA A 502 12.09 20.52 2.84
CA ALA A 502 12.31 20.17 1.44
C ALA A 502 10.98 20.08 0.66
N PHE A 503 9.94 19.49 1.24
CA PHE A 503 8.65 19.35 0.60
C PHE A 503 8.02 20.71 0.24
N TYR A 504 7.96 21.66 1.20
CA TYR A 504 7.27 22.93 0.97
C TYR A 504 8.11 23.97 0.22
N PHE A 505 9.45 23.91 0.29
CA PHE A 505 10.32 24.88 -0.36
C PHE A 505 10.98 24.37 -1.65
N THR A 506 10.47 23.26 -2.22
CA THR A 506 10.84 22.76 -3.54
C THR A 506 9.59 22.43 -4.36
N ASP A 507 9.77 21.94 -5.60
CA ASP A 507 8.67 21.52 -6.46
C ASP A 507 7.92 20.26 -5.98
N LEU A 508 8.30 19.66 -4.85
CA LEU A 508 7.61 18.49 -4.31
C LEU A 508 6.16 18.78 -3.90
N VAL A 509 5.91 19.95 -3.29
CA VAL A 509 4.53 20.36 -2.96
C VAL A 509 3.71 20.55 -4.24
N ARG A 510 4.30 21.15 -5.28
CA ARG A 510 3.65 21.33 -6.57
C ARG A 510 3.33 19.96 -7.20
N TRP A 511 4.30 19.04 -7.20
CA TRP A 511 4.10 17.68 -7.69
C TRP A 511 2.97 16.95 -6.95
N SER A 512 2.84 17.12 -5.63
CA SER A 512 1.77 16.50 -4.85
C SER A 512 0.38 17.11 -5.10
N MET A 513 0.31 18.36 -5.59
CA MET A 513 -0.96 18.97 -5.97
C MET A 513 -1.42 18.55 -7.36
N PHE A 514 -0.51 18.50 -8.33
CA PHE A 514 -0.85 18.22 -9.73
C PHE A 514 -0.91 16.74 -10.08
N GLU A 515 -0.24 15.88 -9.31
CA GLU A 515 -0.10 14.45 -9.62
C GLU A 515 -0.65 13.57 -8.49
N HIS A 516 -1.59 12.70 -8.82
CA HIS A 516 -2.19 11.76 -7.85
C HIS A 516 -1.13 10.94 -7.09
N LEU A 517 -0.11 10.43 -7.79
CA LEU A 517 0.98 9.68 -7.16
C LEU A 517 1.78 10.55 -6.18
N GLY A 518 1.96 11.83 -6.49
CA GLY A 518 2.60 12.81 -5.61
C GLY A 518 1.83 12.99 -4.32
N HIS A 519 0.49 13.08 -4.40
CA HIS A 519 -0.39 13.20 -3.25
C HIS A 519 -0.32 11.96 -2.34
N GLU A 520 -0.43 10.76 -2.90
CA GLU A 520 -0.35 9.51 -2.12
C GLU A 520 1.03 9.32 -1.46
N TRP A 521 2.09 9.67 -2.18
CA TRP A 521 3.45 9.65 -1.64
C TRP A 521 3.58 10.62 -0.46
N MET A 522 3.03 11.81 -0.57
CA MET A 522 3.03 12.82 0.46
C MET A 522 2.36 12.31 1.75
N VAL A 523 1.14 11.79 1.65
CA VAL A 523 0.39 11.23 2.80
C VAL A 523 1.17 10.10 3.46
N ALA A 524 1.68 9.15 2.67
CA ALA A 524 2.46 8.03 3.17
C ALA A 524 3.78 8.50 3.83
N HIS A 525 4.48 9.46 3.19
CA HIS A 525 5.74 9.99 3.68
C HIS A 525 5.60 10.67 5.04
N PHE A 526 4.63 11.59 5.20
CA PHE A 526 4.43 12.31 6.45
C PHE A 526 3.96 11.38 7.57
N LEU A 527 3.11 10.42 7.27
CA LEU A 527 2.68 9.41 8.25
C LEU A 527 3.87 8.54 8.73
N ILE A 528 4.71 8.06 7.80
CA ILE A 528 5.85 7.20 8.13
C ILE A 528 6.95 7.99 8.84
N SER A 529 7.31 9.18 8.36
CA SER A 529 8.36 10.02 8.98
C SER A 529 7.98 10.41 10.41
N GLY A 530 6.74 10.82 10.63
CA GLY A 530 6.20 11.08 11.96
C GLY A 530 6.19 9.83 12.86
N TYR A 531 5.77 8.68 12.32
CA TYR A 531 5.78 7.41 13.04
C TYR A 531 7.19 7.03 13.51
N LEU A 532 8.19 7.13 12.64
CA LEU A 532 9.60 6.85 12.96
C LEU A 532 10.13 7.81 14.03
N PHE A 533 9.83 9.09 13.91
CA PHE A 533 10.25 10.10 14.89
C PHE A 533 9.64 9.81 16.28
N VAL A 534 8.33 9.66 16.38
CA VAL A 534 7.64 9.35 17.65
C VAL A 534 8.10 8.01 18.22
N LEU A 535 8.31 6.98 17.38
CA LEU A 535 8.80 5.67 17.78
C LEU A 535 10.19 5.74 18.41
N SER A 536 11.06 6.61 17.89
CA SER A 536 12.42 6.83 18.42
C SER A 536 12.41 7.44 19.82
N LEU A 537 11.39 8.25 20.14
CA LEU A 537 11.27 8.98 21.41
C LEU A 537 10.55 8.19 22.51
N VAL A 538 9.34 7.67 22.23
CA VAL A 538 8.43 7.14 23.28
C VAL A 538 7.97 5.71 23.04
N GLY A 539 8.19 5.12 21.85
CA GLY A 539 7.63 3.85 21.45
C GLY A 539 7.93 2.67 22.41
N ALA A 540 6.93 1.80 22.61
CA ALA A 540 7.09 0.54 23.33
C ALA A 540 7.61 -0.59 22.43
N ASP A 541 7.53 -0.41 21.11
CA ASP A 541 7.99 -1.37 20.11
C ASP A 541 9.53 -1.47 20.06
N PRO A 542 10.08 -2.62 19.70
CA PRO A 542 11.52 -2.82 19.65
C PRO A 542 12.15 -1.93 18.56
N VAL A 543 13.15 -1.17 18.95
CA VAL A 543 14.03 -0.40 18.05
C VAL A 543 15.48 -0.73 18.35
N PRO A 544 16.35 -0.77 17.33
CA PRO A 544 17.77 -1.12 17.50
C PRO A 544 18.53 -0.18 18.42
N TYR A 545 18.17 1.12 18.42
CA TYR A 545 18.87 2.15 19.17
C TYR A 545 17.89 3.10 19.84
N ARG A 546 18.17 3.50 21.10
CA ARG A 546 17.40 4.52 21.85
C ARG A 546 18.34 5.46 22.58
N LEU A 547 18.05 6.76 22.49
CA LEU A 547 18.72 7.76 23.29
C LEU A 547 18.35 7.66 24.79
N PRO A 548 19.26 8.06 25.70
CA PRO A 548 18.89 8.30 27.09
C PRO A 548 17.82 9.41 27.17
N TYR A 549 17.02 9.43 28.24
CA TYR A 549 15.89 10.34 28.36
C TYR A 549 16.24 11.83 28.19
N PRO A 550 17.35 12.35 28.74
CA PRO A 550 17.76 13.73 28.48
C PRO A 550 18.00 14.01 26.99
N GLY A 551 18.67 13.08 26.28
CA GLY A 551 18.90 13.20 24.84
C GLY A 551 17.61 13.24 24.03
N ARG A 552 16.57 12.46 24.43
CA ARG A 552 15.25 12.50 23.78
C ARG A 552 14.57 13.86 23.95
N LEU A 553 14.64 14.47 25.15
CA LEU A 553 14.07 15.80 25.41
C LEU A 553 14.80 16.87 24.64
N ILE A 554 16.13 16.82 24.58
CA ILE A 554 16.93 17.80 23.80
C ILE A 554 16.57 17.68 22.31
N THR A 555 16.51 16.45 21.77
CA THR A 555 16.12 16.23 20.37
C THR A 555 14.71 16.75 20.10
N LEU A 556 13.76 16.50 21.01
CA LEU A 556 12.39 16.98 20.88
C LEU A 556 12.32 18.51 20.87
N ILE A 557 13.02 19.19 21.80
CA ILE A 557 13.06 20.68 21.88
C ILE A 557 13.68 21.23 20.59
N ALA A 558 14.77 20.66 20.11
CA ALA A 558 15.41 21.11 18.86
C ALA A 558 14.48 21.01 17.66
N ILE A 559 13.75 19.89 17.55
CA ILE A 559 12.79 19.68 16.46
C ILE A 559 11.58 20.61 16.61
N MET A 560 11.07 20.83 17.83
CA MET A 560 10.02 21.82 18.08
C MET A 560 10.42 23.21 17.58
N ALA A 561 11.62 23.67 17.94
CA ALA A 561 12.11 24.97 17.49
C ALA A 561 12.18 25.07 15.97
N MET A 562 12.74 24.06 15.31
CA MET A 562 12.82 24.00 13.84
C MET A 562 11.44 23.95 13.17
N HIS A 563 10.49 23.26 13.80
CA HIS A 563 9.12 23.17 13.32
C HIS A 563 8.37 24.50 13.50
N ALA A 564 8.56 25.17 14.62
CA ALA A 564 8.01 26.51 14.84
C ALA A 564 8.55 27.54 13.82
N PHE A 565 9.85 27.50 13.53
CA PHE A 565 10.45 28.33 12.47
C PHE A 565 9.86 28.02 11.08
N PHE A 566 9.54 26.76 10.79
CA PHE A 566 8.90 26.41 9.54
C PHE A 566 7.53 27.09 9.39
N GLY A 567 6.68 27.06 10.41
CA GLY A 567 5.38 27.74 10.38
C GLY A 567 5.52 29.27 10.21
N VAL A 568 6.45 29.88 10.93
CA VAL A 568 6.76 31.32 10.81
C VAL A 568 7.30 31.65 9.40
N ALA A 569 8.16 30.80 8.83
CA ALA A 569 8.68 30.99 7.48
C ALA A 569 7.59 31.05 6.42
N ILE A 570 6.55 30.19 6.54
CA ILE A 570 5.37 30.23 5.65
C ILE A 570 4.56 31.52 5.88
N MET A 571 4.33 31.92 7.12
CA MET A 571 3.59 33.14 7.45
C MET A 571 4.27 34.43 6.95
N MET A 572 5.61 34.44 6.90
CA MET A 572 6.40 35.59 6.42
C MET A 572 6.56 35.65 4.90
N GLN A 573 6.07 34.67 4.15
CA GLN A 573 6.14 34.68 2.68
C GLN A 573 5.17 35.72 2.10
N GLU A 574 5.69 36.65 1.30
CA GLU A 574 4.90 37.61 0.55
C GLU A 574 4.26 37.02 -0.73
N GLY A 575 4.88 35.97 -1.27
CA GLY A 575 4.40 35.25 -2.45
C GLY A 575 3.53 34.06 -2.09
N LEU A 576 2.51 33.81 -2.92
CA LEU A 576 1.66 32.63 -2.77
C LEU A 576 2.41 31.36 -3.19
N MET A 577 2.48 30.40 -2.29
CA MET A 577 3.01 29.06 -2.57
C MET A 577 2.08 28.32 -3.53
N VAL A 578 2.67 27.68 -4.56
CA VAL A 578 1.90 26.98 -5.60
C VAL A 578 0.79 27.88 -6.17
N ALA A 579 1.15 29.10 -6.58
CA ALA A 579 0.22 30.11 -7.08
C ALA A 579 -0.62 29.64 -8.27
N ASP A 580 -0.03 28.78 -9.13
CA ASP A 580 -0.68 28.13 -10.25
C ASP A 580 -1.76 27.11 -9.83
N TRP A 581 -1.78 26.68 -8.56
CA TRP A 581 -2.84 25.86 -7.99
C TRP A 581 -3.81 26.70 -7.15
N PHE A 582 -3.41 27.15 -5.97
CA PHE A 582 -4.30 27.86 -5.03
C PHE A 582 -4.76 29.22 -5.53
N GLY A 583 -3.94 29.93 -6.31
CA GLY A 583 -4.28 31.22 -6.90
C GLY A 583 -5.19 31.10 -8.13
N SER A 584 -5.13 29.97 -8.83
CA SER A 584 -5.89 29.73 -10.06
C SER A 584 -7.20 28.97 -9.83
N MET A 585 -7.53 28.62 -8.58
CA MET A 585 -8.70 27.80 -8.22
C MET A 585 -10.05 28.46 -8.52
N GLY A 586 -10.11 29.79 -8.60
CA GLY A 586 -11.36 30.52 -8.82
C GLY A 586 -12.35 30.45 -7.65
N ARG A 587 -11.87 30.21 -6.45
CA ARG A 587 -12.67 30.11 -5.24
C ARG A 587 -13.26 31.48 -4.87
N THR A 588 -14.59 31.54 -4.63
CA THR A 588 -15.36 32.76 -4.34
C THR A 588 -15.76 32.90 -2.88
N TRP A 589 -15.38 31.95 -2.01
CA TRP A 589 -15.70 31.89 -0.58
C TRP A 589 -14.45 31.70 0.26
N GLY A 590 -14.56 32.02 1.57
CA GLY A 590 -13.48 31.91 2.54
C GLY A 590 -12.39 32.98 2.36
N PRO A 591 -11.23 32.84 3.04
CA PRO A 591 -10.14 33.81 2.98
C PRO A 591 -9.49 33.85 1.57
N THR A 592 -8.85 34.94 1.23
CA THR A 592 -8.03 35.00 0.00
C THR A 592 -6.89 33.97 0.04
N PRO A 593 -6.36 33.54 -1.11
CA PRO A 593 -5.31 32.51 -1.11
C PRO A 593 -4.09 32.85 -0.23
N ILE A 594 -3.68 34.12 -0.19
CA ILE A 594 -2.54 34.56 0.64
C ILE A 594 -2.89 34.58 2.14
N GLU A 595 -4.10 35.01 2.49
CA GLU A 595 -4.60 34.95 3.87
C GLU A 595 -4.75 33.50 4.34
N ASP A 596 -5.22 32.61 3.46
CA ASP A 596 -5.35 31.20 3.74
C ASP A 596 -3.96 30.53 3.95
N GLN A 597 -2.96 30.94 3.17
CA GLN A 597 -1.57 30.52 3.38
C GLN A 597 -1.04 31.00 4.74
N TYR A 598 -1.32 32.23 5.12
CA TYR A 598 -0.94 32.78 6.43
C TYR A 598 -1.60 31.96 7.56
N ILE A 599 -2.89 31.65 7.44
CA ILE A 599 -3.61 30.77 8.38
C ILE A 599 -2.96 29.38 8.43
N GLY A 600 -2.59 28.81 7.27
CA GLY A 600 -1.89 27.52 7.18
C GLY A 600 -0.53 27.54 7.89
N GLY A 601 0.25 28.60 7.73
CA GLY A 601 1.49 28.80 8.49
C GLY A 601 1.25 28.88 10.00
N GLY A 602 0.19 29.56 10.43
CA GLY A 602 -0.27 29.61 11.82
C GLY A 602 -0.68 28.24 12.38
N ILE A 603 -1.36 27.43 11.58
CA ILE A 603 -1.71 26.04 11.92
C ILE A 603 -0.45 25.18 12.11
N ALA A 604 0.52 25.30 11.18
CA ALA A 604 1.78 24.58 11.30
C ALA A 604 2.51 24.97 12.60
N TRP A 605 2.55 26.27 12.91
CA TRP A 605 3.19 26.75 14.11
C TRP A 605 2.49 26.31 15.40
N SER A 606 1.15 26.46 15.50
CA SER A 606 0.41 26.29 16.76
C SER A 606 -0.05 24.86 17.02
N ILE A 607 -0.68 24.21 16.03
CA ILE A 607 -1.25 22.86 16.20
C ILE A 607 -0.15 21.81 16.35
N GLY A 608 1.00 22.00 15.68
CA GLY A 608 2.14 21.12 15.82
C GLY A 608 2.72 21.06 17.24
N GLU A 609 2.53 22.10 18.05
CA GLU A 609 3.05 22.14 19.43
C GLU A 609 2.28 21.23 20.40
N ILE A 610 0.98 20.98 20.18
CA ILE A 610 0.16 20.17 21.08
C ILE A 610 0.66 18.71 21.16
N PRO A 611 0.85 17.97 20.07
CA PRO A 611 1.42 16.63 20.12
C PRO A 611 2.84 16.59 20.69
N THR A 612 3.67 17.61 20.41
CA THR A 612 5.04 17.68 20.94
C THR A 612 5.07 17.91 22.45
N LEU A 613 4.17 18.73 22.98
CA LEU A 613 4.01 18.89 24.42
C LEU A 613 3.59 17.57 25.08
N ILE A 614 2.63 16.84 24.48
CA ILE A 614 2.22 15.51 24.97
C ILE A 614 3.41 14.53 24.94
N LEU A 615 4.24 14.57 23.89
CA LEU A 615 5.45 13.78 23.80
C LEU A 615 6.46 14.14 24.89
N ALA A 616 6.70 15.42 25.15
CA ALA A 616 7.60 15.91 26.20
C ALA A 616 7.16 15.41 27.58
N ILE A 617 5.88 15.57 27.90
CA ILE A 617 5.28 15.08 29.15
C ILE A 617 5.44 13.54 29.24
N THR A 618 5.17 12.83 28.16
CA THR A 618 5.29 11.37 28.13
C THR A 618 6.73 10.91 28.37
N VAL A 619 7.72 11.55 27.73
CA VAL A 619 9.15 11.27 27.95
C VAL A 619 9.54 11.58 29.40
N ALA A 620 9.10 12.72 29.97
CA ALA A 620 9.37 13.09 31.35
C ALA A 620 8.79 12.07 32.35
N ILE A 621 7.55 11.62 32.14
CA ILE A 621 6.93 10.57 32.97
C ILE A 621 7.69 9.24 32.83
N GLN A 622 8.10 8.85 31.62
CA GLN A 622 8.89 7.64 31.41
C GLN A 622 10.25 7.74 32.11
N TRP A 623 10.89 8.92 32.07
CA TRP A 623 12.14 9.17 32.73
C TRP A 623 12.00 9.05 34.28
N SER A 624 11.08 9.78 34.88
CA SER A 624 10.80 9.71 36.32
C SER A 624 10.53 8.27 36.81
N ARG A 625 9.71 7.52 36.05
CA ARG A 625 9.43 6.11 36.37
C ARG A 625 10.68 5.20 36.22
N SER A 626 11.56 5.50 35.27
CA SER A 626 12.80 4.77 35.08
C SER A 626 13.77 5.01 36.22
N ASP A 627 13.95 6.27 36.63
CA ASP A 627 14.81 6.67 37.72
C ASP A 627 14.34 6.06 39.06
N THR A 628 13.04 6.13 39.33
CA THR A 628 12.46 5.47 40.53
C THR A 628 12.75 3.96 40.55
N LYS A 629 12.68 3.27 39.41
CA LYS A 629 13.00 1.85 39.34
C LYS A 629 14.49 1.59 39.54
N LEU A 630 15.34 2.46 38.98
CA LEU A 630 16.79 2.35 39.13
C LEU A 630 17.19 2.58 40.58
N GLN A 631 16.63 3.61 41.24
CA GLN A 631 16.83 3.90 42.66
C GLN A 631 16.43 2.71 43.53
N LYS A 632 15.22 2.16 43.36
CA LYS A 632 14.77 0.98 44.08
C LYS A 632 15.62 -0.27 43.87
N ARG A 633 16.33 -0.37 42.73
CA ARG A 633 17.28 -1.47 42.48
C ARG A 633 18.59 -1.21 43.20
N ARG A 634 19.09 0.04 43.22
CA ARG A 634 20.28 0.44 43.94
C ARG A 634 20.09 0.28 45.43
N ASP A 635 18.97 0.77 45.99
CA ASP A 635 18.64 0.61 47.39
C ASP A 635 18.64 -0.86 47.81
N ARG A 636 17.95 -1.74 47.05
CA ARG A 636 17.95 -3.19 47.33
C ARG A 636 19.32 -3.84 47.13
N HIS A 637 20.22 -3.27 46.32
CA HIS A 637 21.58 -3.74 46.19
C HIS A 637 22.41 -3.32 47.39
N ALA A 638 22.32 -2.06 47.82
CA ALA A 638 22.95 -1.54 49.04
C ALA A 638 22.55 -2.31 50.28
N ASP A 639 21.23 -2.53 50.45
CA ASP A 639 20.69 -3.34 51.58
C ASP A 639 21.29 -4.79 51.61
N ARG A 640 21.49 -5.41 50.43
CA ARG A 640 22.06 -6.76 50.35
C ARG A 640 23.57 -6.82 50.55
N THR A 641 24.29 -5.78 50.19
CA THR A 641 25.77 -5.70 50.28
C THR A 641 26.25 -5.02 51.57
N GLY A 642 25.32 -4.61 52.49
CA GLY A 642 25.66 -3.89 53.70
C GLY A 642 26.33 -2.56 53.42
N GLU A 643 25.87 -1.84 52.36
CA GLU A 643 26.40 -0.51 51.94
C GLU A 643 27.88 -0.55 51.54
N ALA A 644 28.36 -1.65 51.01
CA ALA A 644 29.79 -1.85 50.62
C ALA A 644 30.34 -0.75 49.73
N GLU A 645 29.54 -0.20 48.80
CA GLU A 645 29.96 0.94 47.94
C GLU A 645 30.21 2.23 48.74
N LEU A 646 29.40 2.49 49.77
CA LEU A 646 29.57 3.63 50.64
C LEU A 646 30.82 3.47 51.55
N GLU A 647 31.05 2.28 52.03
CA GLU A 647 32.23 1.92 52.80
C GLU A 647 33.53 2.10 51.95
N GLU A 648 33.52 1.59 50.69
CA GLU A 648 34.65 1.76 49.78
C GLU A 648 34.90 3.23 49.45
N TYR A 649 33.84 4.01 49.23
CA TYR A 649 33.92 5.48 49.01
C TYR A 649 34.51 6.20 50.19
N ASN A 650 34.03 5.90 51.44
CA ASN A 650 34.54 6.48 52.65
C ASN A 650 36.02 6.10 52.91
N GLN A 651 36.45 4.86 52.59
CA GLN A 651 37.84 4.45 52.66
C GLN A 651 38.72 5.23 51.66
N LYS A 652 38.21 5.49 50.45
CA LYS A 652 38.94 6.33 49.45
C LYS A 652 39.08 7.78 49.91
N LEU A 653 38.03 8.34 50.51
CA LEU A 653 38.05 9.71 51.07
C LEU A 653 39.04 9.79 52.25
N ALA A 654 39.06 8.83 53.11
CA ALA A 654 39.99 8.78 54.23
C ALA A 654 41.45 8.70 53.72
N ALA A 655 41.71 7.86 52.73
CA ALA A 655 43.04 7.76 52.11
C ALA A 655 43.47 9.04 51.40
N LEU A 656 42.57 9.78 50.75
CA LEU A 656 42.83 11.11 50.18
C LEU A 656 43.15 12.15 51.25
N ALA A 657 42.36 12.21 52.30
CA ALA A 657 42.60 13.11 53.47
C ALA A 657 43.96 12.88 54.13
N GLU A 658 44.33 11.58 54.34
CA GLU A 658 45.66 11.26 54.86
C GLU A 658 46.80 11.72 53.89
N ARG A 659 46.57 11.61 52.56
CA ARG A 659 47.55 12.01 51.55
C ARG A 659 47.76 13.54 51.57
N ASP A 660 46.66 14.29 51.67
CA ASP A 660 46.65 15.75 51.76
C ASP A 660 47.35 16.24 53.06
N LEU A 661 47.10 15.55 54.22
CA LEU A 661 47.77 15.85 55.46
C LEU A 661 49.30 15.62 55.33
N ARG A 662 49.70 14.48 54.78
CA ARG A 662 51.15 14.20 54.54
C ARG A 662 51.80 15.18 53.57
N GLN A 663 51.06 15.71 52.62
CA GLN A 663 51.55 16.71 51.68
C GLN A 663 51.69 18.06 52.36
N ALA A 664 50.73 18.50 53.15
CA ALA A 664 50.80 19.70 53.96
C ALA A 664 51.93 19.69 54.98
N GLU A 665 52.19 18.55 55.62
CA GLU A 665 53.35 18.35 56.53
C GLU A 665 54.70 18.42 55.79
N ARG A 666 54.78 18.03 54.52
CA ARG A 666 55.99 18.16 53.69
C ARG A 666 56.19 19.58 53.21
N ASP A 667 55.15 20.32 52.89
CA ASP A 667 55.21 21.72 52.44
C ASP A 667 55.47 22.69 53.59
N ALA A 668 55.27 22.24 54.84
CA ALA A 668 55.56 22.98 56.06
C ALA A 668 56.99 22.80 56.63
N ARG A 669 57.74 21.87 56.05
CA ARG A 669 59.16 21.62 56.34
C ARG A 669 60.06 22.31 55.30
#